data_c326b20f10553edfaf886bbf8af8d5ff
#
_entry.id   c326b20f10553edfaf886bbf8af8d5ff
#
_cell.length_a   1.000
_cell.length_b   1.000
_cell.length_c   1.000
_cell.angle_alpha   90.00
_cell.angle_beta   90.00
_cell.angle_gamma   90.00
#
_symmetry.space_group_name_H-M   'P 1'
#
loop_
_entity.id
_entity.type
_entity.pdbx_description
1 polymer ?
#
loop_
_entity_poly.entity_id
_entity_poly.type
_entity_poly.pdbx_seq_one_letter_code
_entity_poly.pdbx_strand_id
1 'polypeptide(L)'
;MTETRTTCPYCGVGCGVIASVETNGQVTVRGDERHPANFGRLCVKGTALGETVGLQGRMLFPEVDGERASWPQALAVAGSRLREIIDQYGPQAVAFYASGQLLTEDYYAANKLMKGFIGCANIDTNSRLCMSSAVTGYKRALGADVVPCSYEDVENSDLVVLVGSNAAWAHPVLYQRLVQAKRDNPQMRVVVIDPRRTATCDIADVHLALAPGSDGGLFVGLLNAIAASGGITDDFSDAQQALMLAQEWSIERVAQFCGLPQQQVADFYGEFIAAPRAITLYTMGINQSASGSDKCNAIINVHLASGKYGRPGCGPFSLTGQPNAMGGREVGGLATMLAAHMNFETDDLQRLARFWGTERLAQTPGLTAVDLFAAIGRGEVKAVWIMGTNPVVSLPDSHAVSDALARCPLVIVSDVVADTDTGRFAHIRFPALAWGEKNGTVTNSERRISRQRAFLPSPGEAKADWWIVARVAQELGFGSAFAWQHSHDVFNEHAALSGFENNGQRAFDIGGLANLSREAWDALESVRWPVSRSPATWSLHRGWHRDGKLRMVPVAPQPTRATTDAFYPLILNSGRIRDQWHTMTRTGAVPRLMQHIAEPVVEVAAEDAQRYHLLEGELARVRSPNGVMVAKVIISDGQRPGSLFVPMHWNNQFARQGRVNNLLAAVTDPHSGQPESKQVAVAIAAWLPAWKGELFSRQPVPIPASLHWRRRAAEGITHLSLAGDLRSRGWLVDWCQLQGWQMQTAGGGGVWNLLAWQDGELMLGWWSDAQEPVIDAEWISVAFRAPPVNAAQRHVLLSGRKGGETIPRGRTICSCFSVGERAISEAIINGCHTPAALGAKLKCGTNCGSCIPELKALLAENLTQA
;
A
#
# COMPACT_ATOMS: atom_id res chain seq x y z
N MET A 1 27.95 -14.24 -12.72
CA MET A 1 26.57 -14.08 -12.23
C MET A 1 26.53 -14.49 -10.78
N THR A 2 26.15 -13.61 -9.88
CA THR A 2 26.03 -13.90 -8.44
C THR A 2 24.57 -13.97 -8.08
N GLU A 3 24.12 -15.08 -7.49
CA GLU A 3 22.75 -15.24 -7.02
C GLU A 3 22.63 -14.98 -5.53
N THR A 4 21.64 -14.19 -5.13
CA THR A 4 21.35 -13.89 -3.73
C THR A 4 19.88 -14.16 -3.41
N ARG A 5 19.63 -14.99 -2.38
CA ARG A 5 18.28 -15.19 -1.83
C ARG A 5 17.92 -14.03 -0.91
N THR A 6 16.80 -13.39 -1.18
CA THR A 6 16.30 -12.24 -0.43
C THR A 6 14.77 -12.23 -0.43
N THR A 7 14.15 -11.15 0.01
CA THR A 7 12.69 -11.02 0.06
C THR A 7 12.19 -9.92 -0.86
N CYS A 8 10.97 -10.07 -1.36
CA CYS A 8 10.27 -9.04 -2.11
C CYS A 8 9.88 -7.86 -1.19
N PRO A 9 10.14 -6.60 -1.57
CA PRO A 9 9.90 -5.43 -0.72
C PRO A 9 8.50 -4.85 -0.84
N TYR A 10 7.52 -5.56 -1.44
CA TYR A 10 6.20 -4.99 -1.69
C TYR A 10 5.17 -5.39 -0.64
N CYS A 11 4.37 -6.41 -0.87
CA CYS A 11 3.24 -6.68 0.02
C CYS A 11 3.57 -7.64 1.17
N GLY A 12 2.64 -7.70 2.13
CA GLY A 12 2.76 -8.53 3.33
C GLY A 12 2.73 -10.03 3.10
N VAL A 13 2.65 -10.52 1.85
CA VAL A 13 2.87 -11.95 1.55
C VAL A 13 4.30 -12.35 1.89
N GLY A 14 5.29 -11.45 1.72
CA GLY A 14 6.68 -11.73 2.09
C GLY A 14 7.33 -12.80 1.22
N CYS A 15 7.12 -12.72 -0.10
CA CYS A 15 7.66 -13.69 -1.05
C CYS A 15 9.19 -13.75 -1.00
N GLY A 16 9.76 -14.96 -0.98
CA GLY A 16 11.16 -15.16 -1.23
C GLY A 16 11.49 -14.99 -2.72
N VAL A 17 12.60 -14.31 -3.00
CA VAL A 17 13.10 -14.08 -4.34
C VAL A 17 14.60 -14.39 -4.44
N ILE A 18 15.03 -14.75 -5.62
CA ILE A 18 16.44 -14.90 -5.97
C ILE A 18 16.78 -13.79 -6.96
N ALA A 19 17.67 -12.90 -6.53
CA ALA A 19 18.20 -11.84 -7.37
C ALA A 19 19.53 -12.29 -7.98
N SER A 20 19.67 -12.13 -9.30
CA SER A 20 20.89 -12.45 -10.03
C SER A 20 21.44 -11.15 -10.64
N VAL A 21 22.70 -10.84 -10.35
CA VAL A 21 23.41 -9.68 -10.89
C VAL A 21 24.32 -10.14 -12.01
N GLU A 22 24.10 -9.63 -13.22
CA GLU A 22 24.90 -9.90 -14.39
C GLU A 22 26.17 -9.04 -14.41
N THR A 23 27.14 -9.41 -15.24
CA THR A 23 28.42 -8.68 -15.36
C THR A 23 28.27 -7.25 -15.89
N ASN A 24 27.20 -6.97 -16.61
CA ASN A 24 26.83 -5.64 -17.08
C ASN A 24 26.06 -4.79 -16.04
N GLY A 25 25.84 -5.33 -14.82
CA GLY A 25 25.07 -4.70 -13.75
C GLY A 25 23.55 -4.87 -13.84
N GLN A 26 23.06 -5.56 -14.85
CA GLN A 26 21.62 -5.87 -14.96
C GLN A 26 21.19 -6.82 -13.85
N VAL A 27 20.04 -6.53 -13.24
CA VAL A 27 19.44 -7.37 -12.21
C VAL A 27 18.24 -8.11 -12.77
N THR A 28 18.25 -9.41 -12.65
CA THR A 28 17.10 -10.27 -12.95
C THR A 28 16.59 -10.90 -11.66
N VAL A 29 15.28 -11.17 -11.59
CA VAL A 29 14.65 -11.71 -10.38
C VAL A 29 13.73 -12.87 -10.74
N ARG A 30 13.84 -13.95 -9.99
CA ARG A 30 12.91 -15.08 -10.01
C ARG A 30 12.42 -15.41 -8.61
N GLY A 31 11.29 -16.12 -8.50
CA GLY A 31 10.78 -16.59 -7.21
C GLY A 31 11.70 -17.67 -6.60
N ASP A 32 11.81 -17.66 -5.28
CA ASP A 32 12.50 -18.72 -4.54
C ASP A 32 11.54 -19.88 -4.30
N GLU A 33 11.77 -21.02 -4.97
CA GLU A 33 10.95 -22.22 -4.87
C GLU A 33 10.98 -22.84 -3.46
N ARG A 34 12.02 -22.58 -2.69
CA ARG A 34 12.19 -23.11 -1.34
C ARG A 34 11.51 -22.23 -0.28
N HIS A 35 11.13 -21.00 -0.62
CA HIS A 35 10.54 -20.10 0.35
C HIS A 35 9.05 -20.40 0.57
N PRO A 36 8.63 -20.72 1.81
CA PRO A 36 7.28 -21.23 2.09
C PRO A 36 6.15 -20.22 1.89
N ALA A 37 6.44 -18.93 1.77
CA ALA A 37 5.41 -17.94 1.49
C ALA A 37 4.90 -18.01 0.04
N ASN A 38 5.75 -18.38 -0.93
CA ASN A 38 5.40 -18.27 -2.35
C ASN A 38 5.75 -19.49 -3.21
N PHE A 39 6.63 -20.39 -2.79
CA PHE A 39 7.04 -21.57 -3.57
C PHE A 39 7.35 -21.22 -5.04
N GLY A 40 8.22 -20.24 -5.25
CA GLY A 40 8.62 -19.78 -6.56
C GLY A 40 7.64 -18.84 -7.28
N ARG A 41 6.41 -18.66 -6.81
CA ARG A 41 5.41 -17.80 -7.45
C ARG A 41 5.76 -16.33 -7.26
N LEU A 42 5.52 -15.52 -8.28
CA LEU A 42 5.62 -14.06 -8.22
C LEU A 42 4.39 -13.40 -8.86
N CYS A 43 4.11 -12.17 -8.48
CA CYS A 43 3.15 -11.31 -9.16
C CYS A 43 3.86 -10.38 -10.16
N VAL A 44 3.10 -9.59 -10.91
CA VAL A 44 3.64 -8.66 -11.91
C VAL A 44 4.67 -7.68 -11.33
N LYS A 45 4.45 -7.16 -10.10
CA LYS A 45 5.42 -6.30 -9.40
C LYS A 45 6.69 -7.06 -8.99
N GLY A 46 6.54 -8.30 -8.53
CA GLY A 46 7.65 -9.17 -8.17
C GLY A 46 8.54 -9.53 -9.36
N THR A 47 7.94 -9.77 -10.53
CA THR A 47 8.70 -10.04 -11.76
C THR A 47 9.42 -8.81 -12.32
N ALA A 48 9.01 -7.60 -11.88
CA ALA A 48 9.58 -6.33 -12.31
C ALA A 48 10.64 -5.77 -11.34
N LEU A 49 10.96 -6.46 -10.26
CA LEU A 49 11.84 -5.93 -9.20
C LEU A 49 13.21 -5.51 -9.73
N GLY A 50 13.81 -6.29 -10.64
CA GLY A 50 15.10 -5.95 -11.24
C GLY A 50 15.11 -4.63 -12.00
N GLU A 51 13.96 -4.21 -12.53
CA GLU A 51 13.80 -2.94 -13.26
C GLU A 51 13.69 -1.73 -12.32
N THR A 52 13.52 -1.96 -11.01
CA THR A 52 13.32 -0.89 -10.01
C THR A 52 14.61 -0.46 -9.29
N VAL A 53 15.75 -1.07 -9.55
CA VAL A 53 17.01 -0.83 -8.83
C VAL A 53 17.87 0.29 -9.43
N GLY A 54 17.39 0.95 -10.49
CA GLY A 54 18.09 2.06 -11.12
C GLY A 54 18.33 3.26 -10.20
N LEU A 55 19.32 4.07 -10.56
CA LEU A 55 19.72 5.24 -9.77
C LEU A 55 19.01 6.54 -10.17
N GLN A 56 18.16 6.53 -11.20
CA GLN A 56 17.43 7.72 -11.63
C GLN A 56 16.49 8.21 -10.52
N GLY A 57 16.57 9.48 -10.17
CA GLY A 57 15.76 10.10 -9.13
C GLY A 57 16.11 9.68 -7.69
N ARG A 58 17.27 9.02 -7.48
CA ARG A 58 17.77 8.62 -6.17
C ARG A 58 18.37 9.78 -5.39
N MET A 59 18.15 9.79 -4.09
CA MET A 59 18.91 10.61 -3.15
C MET A 59 20.25 9.93 -2.89
N LEU A 60 21.35 10.58 -3.22
CA LEU A 60 22.70 9.98 -3.16
C LEU A 60 23.63 10.61 -2.13
N PHE A 61 23.29 11.80 -1.64
CA PHE A 61 24.10 12.58 -0.71
C PHE A 61 23.22 13.21 0.36
N PRO A 62 23.75 13.45 1.58
CA PRO A 62 23.03 14.23 2.58
C PRO A 62 22.86 15.69 2.12
N GLU A 63 21.74 16.30 2.53
CA GLU A 63 21.45 17.72 2.29
C GLU A 63 21.01 18.40 3.59
N VAL A 64 21.43 19.65 3.77
CA VAL A 64 21.00 20.53 4.85
C VAL A 64 20.54 21.85 4.24
N ASP A 65 19.30 22.25 4.53
CA ASP A 65 18.66 23.48 4.02
C ASP A 65 18.75 23.62 2.49
N GLY A 66 18.65 22.50 1.77
CA GLY A 66 18.69 22.42 0.31
C GLY A 66 20.09 22.32 -0.30
N GLU A 67 21.14 22.40 0.51
CA GLU A 67 22.53 22.32 0.05
C GLU A 67 23.15 20.96 0.40
N ARG A 68 23.95 20.41 -0.52
CA ARG A 68 24.69 19.17 -0.27
C ARG A 68 25.63 19.34 0.92
N ALA A 69 25.60 18.40 1.84
CA ALA A 69 26.45 18.36 3.04
C ALA A 69 27.23 17.03 3.13
N SER A 70 28.32 17.04 3.92
CA SER A 70 28.95 15.80 4.34
C SER A 70 28.16 15.11 5.46
N TRP A 71 28.34 13.80 5.63
CA TRP A 71 27.69 13.07 6.75
C TRP A 71 28.00 13.67 8.12
N PRO A 72 29.28 13.97 8.49
CA PRO A 72 29.54 14.60 9.79
C PRO A 72 28.79 15.92 9.98
N GLN A 73 28.76 16.77 8.95
CA GLN A 73 28.04 18.04 9.02
C GLN A 73 26.53 17.84 9.18
N ALA A 74 25.91 16.98 8.34
CA ALA A 74 24.47 16.76 8.38
C ALA A 74 24.01 16.11 9.68
N LEU A 75 24.79 15.17 10.23
CA LEU A 75 24.52 14.53 11.53
C LEU A 75 24.64 15.52 12.70
N ALA A 76 25.72 16.32 12.73
CA ALA A 76 25.93 17.34 13.77
C ALA A 76 24.79 18.39 13.76
N VAL A 77 24.36 18.85 12.59
CA VAL A 77 23.23 19.79 12.47
C VAL A 77 21.93 19.15 12.94
N ALA A 78 21.67 17.90 12.55
CA ALA A 78 20.47 17.19 12.98
C ALA A 78 20.44 16.99 14.51
N GLY A 79 21.57 16.53 15.08
CA GLY A 79 21.71 16.36 16.52
C GLY A 79 21.56 17.66 17.31
N SER A 80 22.18 18.76 16.84
CA SER A 80 22.08 20.09 17.47
C SER A 80 20.66 20.61 17.46
N ARG A 81 20.01 20.67 16.25
CA ARG A 81 18.63 21.19 16.12
C ARG A 81 17.62 20.35 16.90
N LEU A 82 17.76 19.01 16.93
CA LEU A 82 16.90 18.16 17.76
C LEU A 82 17.11 18.44 19.24
N ARG A 83 18.36 18.56 19.70
CA ARG A 83 18.68 18.88 21.10
C ARG A 83 18.10 20.21 21.53
N GLU A 84 18.28 21.25 20.72
CA GLU A 84 17.73 22.59 20.98
C GLU A 84 16.21 22.54 21.16
N ILE A 85 15.50 21.79 20.31
CA ILE A 85 14.05 21.62 20.43
C ILE A 85 13.68 20.83 21.70
N ILE A 86 14.40 19.76 22.02
CA ILE A 86 14.14 18.97 23.23
C ILE A 86 14.41 19.81 24.48
N ASP A 87 15.51 20.56 24.53
CA ASP A 87 15.88 21.39 25.69
C ASP A 87 14.91 22.56 25.89
N GLN A 88 14.40 23.15 24.80
CA GLN A 88 13.50 24.30 24.88
C GLN A 88 12.04 23.90 25.11
N TYR A 89 11.55 22.83 24.49
CA TYR A 89 10.13 22.45 24.44
C TYR A 89 9.81 21.09 25.07
N GLY A 90 10.83 20.35 25.49
CA GLY A 90 10.69 19.00 26.02
C GLY A 90 10.59 17.90 24.93
N PRO A 91 10.71 16.63 25.34
CA PRO A 91 10.73 15.49 24.43
C PRO A 91 9.43 15.32 23.63
N GLN A 92 8.31 15.79 24.14
CA GLN A 92 6.99 15.70 23.44
C GLN A 92 6.92 16.57 22.18
N ALA A 93 7.84 17.53 22.03
CA ALA A 93 7.92 18.39 20.85
C ALA A 93 8.62 17.70 19.65
N VAL A 94 9.10 16.48 19.81
CA VAL A 94 9.75 15.68 18.76
C VAL A 94 8.87 14.49 18.39
N ALA A 95 8.84 14.16 17.11
CA ALA A 95 8.13 13.01 16.59
C ALA A 95 8.89 12.30 15.48
N PHE A 96 8.69 10.97 15.37
CA PHE A 96 9.14 10.16 14.25
C PHE A 96 7.93 9.58 13.49
N TYR A 97 8.03 9.53 12.17
CA TYR A 97 7.02 8.91 11.33
C TYR A 97 7.67 7.93 10.35
N ALA A 98 7.55 6.65 10.66
CA ALA A 98 8.25 5.57 9.98
C ALA A 98 7.39 4.88 8.90
N SER A 99 8.00 3.96 8.16
CA SER A 99 7.37 3.21 7.07
C SER A 99 7.27 1.72 7.35
N GLY A 100 6.15 1.08 7.03
CA GLY A 100 5.99 -0.37 7.04
C GLY A 100 6.87 -1.13 6.02
N GLN A 101 7.76 -0.42 5.34
CA GLN A 101 8.73 -0.96 4.39
C GLN A 101 10.18 -0.90 4.90
N LEU A 102 10.41 -0.34 6.08
CA LEU A 102 11.69 -0.41 6.78
C LEU A 102 11.98 -1.84 7.22
N LEU A 103 13.26 -2.16 7.39
CA LEU A 103 13.64 -3.42 8.01
C LEU A 103 13.35 -3.39 9.52
N THR A 104 13.24 -4.56 10.14
CA THR A 104 12.99 -4.69 11.59
C THR A 104 14.05 -3.95 12.39
N GLU A 105 15.30 -4.01 11.96
CA GLU A 105 16.45 -3.33 12.56
C GLU A 105 16.35 -1.81 12.49
N ASP A 106 15.83 -1.28 11.35
CA ASP A 106 15.61 0.17 11.18
C ASP A 106 14.53 0.67 12.15
N TYR A 107 13.43 -0.07 12.26
CA TYR A 107 12.37 0.22 13.22
C TYR A 107 12.84 0.15 14.67
N TYR A 108 13.63 -0.90 14.99
CA TYR A 108 14.13 -1.09 16.34
C TYR A 108 14.98 0.09 16.77
N ALA A 109 15.91 0.53 15.93
CA ALA A 109 16.77 1.68 16.20
C ALA A 109 15.94 2.95 16.46
N ALA A 110 14.95 3.23 15.59
CA ALA A 110 14.08 4.40 15.70
C ALA A 110 13.22 4.35 16.98
N ASN A 111 12.61 3.19 17.28
CA ASN A 111 11.78 3.00 18.47
C ASN A 111 12.60 3.15 19.77
N LYS A 112 13.80 2.54 19.81
CA LYS A 112 14.72 2.63 20.95
C LYS A 112 15.15 4.08 21.19
N LEU A 113 15.52 4.82 20.13
CA LEU A 113 15.91 6.22 20.26
C LEU A 113 14.75 7.06 20.80
N MET A 114 13.59 6.96 20.18
CA MET A 114 12.45 7.82 20.50
C MET A 114 11.89 7.51 21.89
N LYS A 115 11.57 6.24 22.18
CA LYS A 115 10.94 5.86 23.46
C LYS A 115 11.91 5.70 24.60
N GLY A 116 13.11 5.17 24.32
CA GLY A 116 14.11 4.84 25.34
C GLY A 116 14.98 6.01 25.77
N PHE A 117 15.36 6.89 24.86
CA PHE A 117 16.41 7.87 25.09
C PHE A 117 15.98 9.32 24.90
N ILE A 118 15.12 9.64 23.93
CA ILE A 118 14.43 10.93 23.88
C ILE A 118 13.34 10.97 24.96
N GLY A 119 12.71 9.82 25.25
CA GLY A 119 11.73 9.70 26.34
C GLY A 119 10.31 10.08 25.94
N CYS A 120 9.98 9.93 24.67
CA CYS A 120 8.64 10.23 24.11
C CYS A 120 8.17 9.10 23.20
N ALA A 121 6.89 8.78 23.25
CA ALA A 121 6.28 7.76 22.40
C ALA A 121 5.67 8.32 21.11
N ASN A 122 5.95 9.56 20.72
CA ASN A 122 5.51 10.15 19.43
C ASN A 122 6.29 9.54 18.26
N ILE A 123 6.25 8.21 18.15
CA ILE A 123 6.71 7.46 16.97
C ILE A 123 5.53 6.65 16.46
N ASP A 124 5.12 6.91 15.23
CA ASP A 124 4.08 6.13 14.56
C ASP A 124 4.49 5.83 13.12
N THR A 125 3.69 5.05 12.42
CA THR A 125 4.05 4.56 11.09
C THR A 125 2.87 4.62 10.15
N ASN A 126 3.14 4.56 8.85
CA ASN A 126 2.08 4.40 7.84
C ASN A 126 1.36 3.04 7.95
N SER A 127 1.87 2.09 8.76
CA SER A 127 1.16 0.86 9.12
C SER A 127 -0.10 1.16 9.94
N ARG A 128 -0.13 2.30 10.67
CA ARG A 128 -1.34 2.84 11.31
C ARG A 128 -2.48 2.99 10.32
N LEU A 129 -2.18 3.48 9.13
CA LEU A 129 -3.16 3.72 8.06
C LEU A 129 -3.66 2.43 7.40
N CYS A 130 -2.95 1.31 7.59
CA CYS A 130 -3.20 0.06 6.89
C CYS A 130 -3.98 -0.96 7.73
N MET A 131 -3.59 -1.19 9.00
CA MET A 131 -4.04 -2.36 9.74
C MET A 131 -4.09 -2.21 11.27
N SER A 132 -4.00 -1.00 11.80
CA SER A 132 -4.01 -0.82 13.26
C SER A 132 -5.34 -1.24 13.91
N SER A 133 -6.45 -1.20 13.20
CA SER A 133 -7.73 -1.73 13.67
C SER A 133 -7.67 -3.24 13.91
N ALA A 134 -6.98 -3.99 13.04
CA ALA A 134 -6.77 -5.44 13.25
C ALA A 134 -5.85 -5.70 14.46
N VAL A 135 -4.78 -4.91 14.62
CA VAL A 135 -3.90 -4.97 15.81
C VAL A 135 -4.72 -4.77 17.08
N THR A 136 -5.54 -3.73 17.10
CA THR A 136 -6.42 -3.42 18.23
C THR A 136 -7.46 -4.52 18.46
N GLY A 137 -8.05 -5.04 17.38
CA GLY A 137 -9.00 -6.15 17.44
C GLY A 137 -8.40 -7.40 18.10
N TYR A 138 -7.20 -7.81 17.69
CA TYR A 138 -6.49 -8.93 18.33
C TYR A 138 -6.13 -8.61 19.79
N LYS A 139 -5.60 -7.43 20.09
CA LYS A 139 -5.28 -7.06 21.48
C LYS A 139 -6.52 -7.07 22.38
N ARG A 140 -7.66 -6.59 21.91
CA ARG A 140 -8.92 -6.58 22.68
C ARG A 140 -9.44 -8.01 22.93
N ALA A 141 -9.38 -8.89 21.93
CA ALA A 141 -9.93 -10.25 22.03
C ALA A 141 -8.92 -11.25 22.63
N LEU A 142 -7.66 -11.18 22.22
CA LEU A 142 -6.65 -12.18 22.56
C LEU A 142 -5.69 -11.71 23.66
N GLY A 143 -5.69 -10.41 24.00
CA GLY A 143 -4.74 -9.79 24.93
C GLY A 143 -3.39 -9.43 24.34
N ALA A 144 -3.11 -9.82 23.10
CA ALA A 144 -1.88 -9.51 22.39
C ALA A 144 -2.12 -9.40 20.89
N ASP A 145 -1.16 -8.77 20.19
CA ASP A 145 -1.15 -8.69 18.74
C ASP A 145 -0.61 -9.99 18.14
N VAL A 146 -1.46 -11.00 18.06
CA VAL A 146 -1.15 -12.33 17.52
C VAL A 146 -2.07 -12.66 16.36
N VAL A 147 -1.49 -12.77 15.16
CA VAL A 147 -2.22 -13.31 14.00
C VAL A 147 -2.30 -14.83 14.16
N PRO A 148 -3.49 -15.44 14.32
CA PRO A 148 -3.58 -16.85 14.66
C PRO A 148 -3.34 -17.82 13.50
N CYS A 149 -3.44 -17.35 12.26
CA CYS A 149 -3.44 -18.18 11.06
C CYS A 149 -2.10 -18.15 10.31
N SER A 150 -1.94 -19.10 9.41
CA SER A 150 -0.86 -19.24 8.44
C SER A 150 -1.39 -19.35 7.01
N TYR A 151 -0.49 -19.34 6.02
CA TYR A 151 -0.90 -19.53 4.63
C TYR A 151 -1.36 -20.95 4.34
N GLU A 152 -0.82 -21.94 5.05
CA GLU A 152 -1.27 -23.32 4.99
C GLU A 152 -2.73 -23.47 5.48
N ASP A 153 -3.17 -22.64 6.44
CA ASP A 153 -4.56 -22.65 6.89
C ASP A 153 -5.53 -22.24 5.78
N VAL A 154 -5.13 -21.32 4.89
CA VAL A 154 -5.94 -20.95 3.72
C VAL A 154 -6.12 -22.12 2.77
N GLU A 155 -5.04 -22.92 2.58
CA GLU A 155 -5.06 -24.08 1.70
C GLU A 155 -5.84 -25.27 2.28
N ASN A 156 -5.92 -25.35 3.62
CA ASN A 156 -6.57 -26.44 4.36
C ASN A 156 -8.03 -26.15 4.74
N SER A 157 -8.57 -24.99 4.39
CA SER A 157 -9.95 -24.61 4.74
C SER A 157 -10.97 -25.25 3.81
N ASP A 158 -12.17 -25.49 4.34
CA ASP A 158 -13.34 -25.91 3.55
C ASP A 158 -14.12 -24.70 3.05
N LEU A 159 -14.11 -23.60 3.83
CA LEU A 159 -14.72 -22.32 3.50
C LEU A 159 -13.71 -21.19 3.70
N VAL A 160 -13.44 -20.45 2.64
CA VAL A 160 -12.62 -19.25 2.67
C VAL A 160 -13.50 -18.02 2.44
N VAL A 161 -13.59 -17.15 3.45
CA VAL A 161 -14.31 -15.88 3.38
C VAL A 161 -13.30 -14.75 3.16
N LEU A 162 -13.43 -13.98 2.08
CA LEU A 162 -12.62 -12.79 1.84
C LEU A 162 -13.50 -11.55 2.03
N VAL A 163 -13.23 -10.74 3.05
CA VAL A 163 -14.04 -9.56 3.36
C VAL A 163 -13.19 -8.29 3.32
N GLY A 164 -13.64 -7.32 2.52
CA GLY A 164 -12.90 -6.07 2.30
C GLY A 164 -11.48 -6.31 1.79
N SER A 165 -11.31 -7.32 0.94
CA SER A 165 -10.01 -7.84 0.49
C SER A 165 -10.01 -8.16 -1.00
N ASN A 166 -9.49 -7.24 -1.84
CA ASN A 166 -9.17 -7.58 -3.21
C ASN A 166 -7.82 -8.31 -3.28
N ALA A 167 -7.79 -9.56 -2.82
CA ALA A 167 -6.57 -10.36 -2.68
C ALA A 167 -5.86 -10.57 -4.02
N ALA A 168 -6.59 -10.67 -5.13
CA ALA A 168 -6.02 -10.80 -6.49
C ALA A 168 -5.08 -9.64 -6.84
N TRP A 169 -5.33 -8.43 -6.31
CA TRP A 169 -4.50 -7.25 -6.56
C TRP A 169 -3.62 -6.87 -5.37
N ALA A 170 -4.09 -7.03 -4.13
CA ALA A 170 -3.39 -6.61 -2.93
C ALA A 170 -2.40 -7.67 -2.40
N HIS A 171 -2.73 -8.96 -2.50
CA HIS A 171 -1.92 -10.10 -2.05
C HIS A 171 -1.85 -11.19 -3.13
N PRO A 172 -1.35 -10.87 -4.34
CA PRO A 172 -1.58 -11.69 -5.54
C PRO A 172 -1.03 -13.11 -5.43
N VAL A 173 0.10 -13.30 -4.75
CA VAL A 173 0.70 -14.63 -4.62
C VAL A 173 -0.08 -15.50 -3.62
N LEU A 174 -0.61 -14.93 -2.54
CA LEU A 174 -1.52 -15.67 -1.67
C LEU A 174 -2.83 -16.03 -2.39
N TYR A 175 -3.34 -15.11 -3.22
CA TYR A 175 -4.48 -15.41 -4.08
C TYR A 175 -4.18 -16.55 -5.08
N GLN A 176 -2.99 -16.61 -5.68
CA GLN A 176 -2.58 -17.72 -6.54
C GLN A 176 -2.54 -19.05 -5.77
N ARG A 177 -2.10 -19.03 -4.50
CA ARG A 177 -2.14 -20.22 -3.62
C ARG A 177 -3.57 -20.67 -3.36
N LEU A 178 -4.48 -19.73 -3.06
CA LEU A 178 -5.90 -20.03 -2.89
C LEU A 178 -6.53 -20.59 -4.18
N VAL A 179 -6.24 -20.01 -5.34
CA VAL A 179 -6.68 -20.52 -6.65
C VAL A 179 -6.23 -21.97 -6.86
N GLN A 180 -4.98 -22.27 -6.50
CA GLN A 180 -4.45 -23.62 -6.62
C GLN A 180 -5.14 -24.58 -5.63
N ALA A 181 -5.29 -24.17 -4.37
CA ALA A 181 -5.96 -24.99 -3.34
C ALA A 181 -7.41 -25.33 -3.74
N LYS A 182 -8.14 -24.36 -4.32
CA LYS A 182 -9.51 -24.61 -4.82
C LYS A 182 -9.53 -25.56 -6.03
N ARG A 183 -8.51 -25.54 -6.89
CA ARG A 183 -8.36 -26.50 -8.00
C ARG A 183 -8.09 -27.90 -7.48
N ASP A 184 -7.24 -28.01 -6.47
CA ASP A 184 -6.86 -29.30 -5.86
C ASP A 184 -7.99 -29.86 -5.00
N ASN A 185 -8.82 -28.99 -4.41
CA ASN A 185 -10.05 -29.33 -3.68
C ASN A 185 -11.26 -28.57 -4.23
N PRO A 186 -11.94 -29.07 -5.26
CA PRO A 186 -13.11 -28.41 -5.86
C PRO A 186 -14.29 -28.22 -4.91
N GLN A 187 -14.33 -28.94 -3.77
CA GLN A 187 -15.35 -28.76 -2.74
C GLN A 187 -15.09 -27.54 -1.85
N MET A 188 -13.88 -26.95 -1.88
CA MET A 188 -13.60 -25.71 -1.16
C MET A 188 -14.52 -24.60 -1.65
N ARG A 189 -15.21 -23.96 -0.70
CA ARG A 189 -16.08 -22.84 -0.99
C ARG A 189 -15.35 -21.52 -0.77
N VAL A 190 -15.63 -20.53 -1.62
CA VAL A 190 -15.06 -19.18 -1.54
C VAL A 190 -16.19 -18.16 -1.56
N VAL A 191 -16.30 -17.38 -0.50
CA VAL A 191 -17.24 -16.28 -0.36
C VAL A 191 -16.46 -14.95 -0.37
N VAL A 192 -16.83 -14.05 -1.27
CA VAL A 192 -16.26 -12.68 -1.32
C VAL A 192 -17.30 -11.69 -0.84
N ILE A 193 -16.94 -10.88 0.16
CA ILE A 193 -17.77 -9.84 0.78
C ILE A 193 -17.11 -8.50 0.48
N ASP A 194 -17.62 -7.79 -0.50
CA ASP A 194 -17.10 -6.50 -0.96
C ASP A 194 -18.22 -5.73 -1.68
N PRO A 195 -18.38 -4.42 -1.46
CA PRO A 195 -19.35 -3.61 -2.19
C PRO A 195 -19.19 -3.68 -3.71
N ARG A 196 -17.96 -3.91 -4.15
CA ARG A 196 -17.57 -3.96 -5.55
C ARG A 196 -17.24 -5.39 -5.98
N ARG A 197 -17.65 -5.77 -7.19
CA ARG A 197 -17.19 -7.01 -7.82
C ARG A 197 -15.73 -6.85 -8.29
N THR A 198 -14.80 -7.29 -7.44
CA THR A 198 -13.36 -7.17 -7.70
C THR A 198 -12.82 -8.38 -8.48
N ALA A 199 -11.56 -8.28 -8.94
CA ALA A 199 -10.87 -9.41 -9.58
C ALA A 199 -10.78 -10.66 -8.69
N THR A 200 -10.91 -10.52 -7.39
CA THR A 200 -10.95 -11.66 -6.44
C THR A 200 -12.21 -12.51 -6.62
N CYS A 201 -13.29 -11.93 -7.14
CA CYS A 201 -14.54 -12.64 -7.40
C CYS A 201 -14.44 -13.66 -8.56
N ASP A 202 -13.32 -13.71 -9.30
CA ASP A 202 -13.08 -14.70 -10.37
C ASP A 202 -13.18 -16.16 -9.88
N ILE A 203 -12.88 -16.41 -8.59
CA ILE A 203 -12.95 -17.74 -7.97
C ILE A 203 -14.06 -17.86 -6.94
N ALA A 204 -14.85 -16.82 -6.73
CA ALA A 204 -15.90 -16.83 -5.73
C ALA A 204 -17.10 -17.70 -6.15
N ASP A 205 -17.56 -18.53 -5.26
CA ASP A 205 -18.84 -19.24 -5.38
C ASP A 205 -20.01 -18.30 -5.05
N VAL A 206 -19.76 -17.36 -4.11
CA VAL A 206 -20.74 -16.36 -3.67
C VAL A 206 -20.06 -14.99 -3.57
N HIS A 207 -20.71 -13.95 -4.10
CA HIS A 207 -20.34 -12.56 -3.90
C HIS A 207 -21.47 -11.82 -3.17
N LEU A 208 -21.18 -11.33 -1.97
CA LEU A 208 -22.09 -10.50 -1.20
C LEU A 208 -21.73 -9.03 -1.39
N ALA A 209 -22.44 -8.35 -2.29
CA ALA A 209 -22.22 -6.95 -2.61
C ALA A 209 -22.93 -6.03 -1.60
N LEU A 210 -22.50 -6.07 -0.34
CA LEU A 210 -23.10 -5.31 0.75
C LEU A 210 -22.93 -3.80 0.60
N ALA A 211 -23.76 -3.04 1.32
CA ALA A 211 -23.62 -1.59 1.42
C ALA A 211 -22.27 -1.22 2.07
N PRO A 212 -21.54 -0.21 1.54
CA PRO A 212 -20.27 0.20 2.13
C PRO A 212 -20.38 0.47 3.63
N GLY A 213 -19.50 -0.13 4.43
CA GLY A 213 -19.42 0.07 5.87
C GLY A 213 -20.31 -0.81 6.74
N SER A 214 -21.18 -1.63 6.13
CA SER A 214 -22.14 -2.46 6.88
C SER A 214 -21.59 -3.81 7.37
N ASP A 215 -20.34 -4.12 7.11
CA ASP A 215 -19.67 -5.38 7.44
C ASP A 215 -19.86 -5.80 8.90
N GLY A 216 -19.80 -4.84 9.84
CA GLY A 216 -19.97 -5.13 11.27
C GLY A 216 -21.33 -5.76 11.59
N GLY A 217 -22.41 -5.27 10.98
CA GLY A 217 -23.76 -5.83 11.13
C GLY A 217 -23.86 -7.25 10.60
N LEU A 218 -23.21 -7.55 9.47
CA LEU A 218 -23.20 -8.90 8.91
C LEU A 218 -22.58 -9.93 9.87
N PHE A 219 -21.42 -9.60 10.47
CA PHE A 219 -20.74 -10.52 11.38
C PHE A 219 -21.38 -10.58 12.78
N VAL A 220 -21.95 -9.47 13.28
CA VAL A 220 -22.70 -9.51 14.55
C VAL A 220 -23.98 -10.35 14.41
N GLY A 221 -24.68 -10.25 13.27
CA GLY A 221 -25.81 -11.15 12.99
C GLY A 221 -25.40 -12.61 12.82
N LEU A 222 -24.22 -12.87 12.24
CA LEU A 222 -23.65 -14.23 12.18
C LEU A 222 -23.36 -14.78 13.59
N LEU A 223 -22.85 -13.95 14.51
CA LEU A 223 -22.65 -14.34 15.91
C LEU A 223 -23.97 -14.75 16.56
N ASN A 224 -25.06 -14.01 16.32
CA ASN A 224 -26.41 -14.38 16.81
C ASN A 224 -26.85 -15.74 16.25
N ALA A 225 -26.68 -16.00 14.97
CA ALA A 225 -27.03 -17.26 14.32
C ALA A 225 -26.20 -18.45 14.87
N ILE A 226 -24.89 -18.23 15.09
CA ILE A 226 -23.99 -19.23 15.69
C ILE A 226 -24.46 -19.59 17.12
N ALA A 227 -24.77 -18.58 17.93
CA ALA A 227 -25.26 -18.80 19.31
C ALA A 227 -26.57 -19.58 19.32
N ALA A 228 -27.50 -19.25 18.41
CA ALA A 228 -28.77 -19.97 18.25
C ALA A 228 -28.57 -21.46 17.83
N SER A 229 -27.48 -21.77 17.14
CA SER A 229 -27.11 -23.10 16.70
C SER A 229 -26.29 -23.92 17.72
N GLY A 230 -26.09 -23.40 18.96
CA GLY A 230 -25.33 -24.07 20.02
C GLY A 230 -23.82 -23.75 19.99
N GLY A 231 -23.43 -22.55 19.53
CA GLY A 231 -22.05 -22.09 19.55
C GLY A 231 -21.45 -22.03 20.97
N ILE A 232 -20.13 -22.11 21.05
CA ILE A 232 -19.34 -22.09 22.29
C ILE A 232 -19.29 -20.67 22.84
N THR A 233 -19.79 -20.43 24.05
CA THR A 233 -19.83 -19.08 24.64
C THR A 233 -19.35 -19.01 26.09
N ASP A 234 -19.30 -20.13 26.79
CA ASP A 234 -19.07 -20.17 28.25
C ASP A 234 -17.61 -19.97 28.65
N ASP A 235 -16.68 -20.18 27.71
CA ASP A 235 -15.24 -20.13 27.99
C ASP A 235 -14.63 -18.73 27.78
N PHE A 236 -15.42 -17.76 27.32
CA PHE A 236 -14.90 -16.46 26.94
C PHE A 236 -15.39 -15.34 27.88
N SER A 237 -14.47 -14.46 28.30
CA SER A 237 -14.86 -13.26 29.02
C SER A 237 -15.73 -12.37 28.14
N ASP A 238 -16.66 -11.63 28.74
CA ASP A 238 -17.58 -10.68 28.09
C ASP A 238 -18.57 -11.32 27.07
N ALA A 239 -18.61 -12.65 26.96
CA ALA A 239 -19.45 -13.36 25.99
C ALA A 239 -20.95 -13.04 26.16
N GLN A 240 -21.46 -12.98 27.41
CA GLN A 240 -22.85 -12.65 27.68
C GLN A 240 -23.26 -11.28 27.14
N GLN A 241 -22.40 -10.26 27.32
CA GLN A 241 -22.67 -8.91 26.82
C GLN A 241 -22.58 -8.87 25.29
N ALA A 242 -21.60 -9.55 24.68
CA ALA A 242 -21.47 -9.65 23.22
C ALA A 242 -22.70 -10.30 22.57
N LEU A 243 -23.22 -11.38 23.19
CA LEU A 243 -24.41 -12.08 22.72
C LEU A 243 -25.68 -11.25 22.89
N MET A 244 -25.82 -10.53 24.01
CA MET A 244 -26.96 -9.66 24.24
C MET A 244 -27.08 -8.59 23.13
N LEU A 245 -25.96 -7.99 22.73
CA LEU A 245 -25.94 -7.04 21.61
C LEU A 245 -26.22 -7.74 20.27
N ALA A 246 -25.74 -8.97 20.08
CA ALA A 246 -25.94 -9.71 18.85
C ALA A 246 -27.41 -10.14 18.66
N GLN A 247 -28.15 -10.44 19.73
CA GLN A 247 -29.56 -10.86 19.67
C GLN A 247 -30.47 -9.85 18.94
N GLU A 248 -30.12 -8.59 18.98
CA GLU A 248 -30.84 -7.56 18.23
C GLU A 248 -30.70 -7.64 16.70
N TRP A 249 -29.71 -8.41 16.22
CA TRP A 249 -29.35 -8.49 14.79
C TRP A 249 -29.95 -9.74 14.15
N SER A 250 -31.28 -9.74 13.91
CA SER A 250 -31.96 -10.74 13.12
C SER A 250 -31.48 -10.73 11.66
N ILE A 251 -31.70 -11.81 10.93
CA ILE A 251 -31.40 -11.90 9.47
C ILE A 251 -32.08 -10.76 8.70
N GLU A 252 -33.32 -10.42 9.07
CA GLU A 252 -34.06 -9.32 8.45
C GLU A 252 -33.36 -7.97 8.67
N ARG A 253 -32.98 -7.66 9.93
CA ARG A 253 -32.26 -6.43 10.28
C ARG A 253 -30.92 -6.35 9.55
N VAL A 254 -30.18 -7.45 9.52
CA VAL A 254 -28.90 -7.53 8.79
C VAL A 254 -29.09 -7.30 7.30
N ALA A 255 -30.08 -7.95 6.69
CA ALA A 255 -30.39 -7.81 5.28
C ALA A 255 -30.69 -6.34 4.93
N GLN A 256 -31.50 -5.67 5.74
CA GLN A 256 -31.84 -4.27 5.58
C GLN A 256 -30.58 -3.36 5.76
N PHE A 257 -29.80 -3.58 6.80
CA PHE A 257 -28.60 -2.79 7.12
C PHE A 257 -27.52 -2.93 6.05
N CYS A 258 -27.31 -4.18 5.55
CA CYS A 258 -26.33 -4.48 4.52
C CYS A 258 -26.84 -4.23 3.09
N GLY A 259 -28.12 -4.01 2.90
CA GLY A 259 -28.73 -3.89 1.57
C GLY A 259 -28.56 -5.18 0.76
N LEU A 260 -28.74 -6.33 1.40
CA LEU A 260 -28.64 -7.67 0.81
C LEU A 260 -30.02 -8.36 0.86
N PRO A 261 -30.33 -9.30 -0.05
CA PRO A 261 -31.49 -10.18 0.10
C PRO A 261 -31.37 -11.04 1.36
N GLN A 262 -32.48 -11.21 2.11
CA GLN A 262 -32.51 -12.02 3.34
C GLN A 262 -32.01 -13.46 3.10
N GLN A 263 -32.35 -14.05 1.96
CA GLN A 263 -31.93 -15.40 1.61
C GLN A 263 -30.41 -15.50 1.46
N GLN A 264 -29.76 -14.52 0.85
CA GLN A 264 -28.29 -14.52 0.73
C GLN A 264 -27.60 -14.44 2.11
N VAL A 265 -28.16 -13.68 3.04
CA VAL A 265 -27.66 -13.61 4.42
C VAL A 265 -27.84 -14.95 5.12
N ALA A 266 -29.03 -15.56 5.00
CA ALA A 266 -29.33 -16.86 5.60
C ALA A 266 -28.42 -17.98 5.04
N ASP A 267 -28.23 -18.02 3.73
CA ASP A 267 -27.40 -18.99 3.03
C ASP A 267 -25.93 -18.88 3.50
N PHE A 268 -25.41 -17.67 3.55
CA PHE A 268 -24.03 -17.42 4.04
C PHE A 268 -23.87 -17.86 5.50
N TYR A 269 -24.85 -17.57 6.37
CA TYR A 269 -24.82 -18.00 7.77
C TYR A 269 -24.85 -19.52 7.88
N GLY A 270 -25.75 -20.18 7.15
CA GLY A 270 -25.83 -21.64 7.09
C GLY A 270 -24.52 -22.26 6.60
N GLU A 271 -23.93 -21.72 5.54
CA GLU A 271 -22.66 -22.20 4.98
C GLU A 271 -21.49 -22.03 5.98
N PHE A 272 -21.38 -20.88 6.67
CA PHE A 272 -20.35 -20.64 7.67
C PHE A 272 -20.48 -21.58 8.87
N ILE A 273 -21.71 -21.78 9.37
CA ILE A 273 -21.99 -22.67 10.50
C ILE A 273 -21.66 -24.13 10.16
N ALA A 274 -22.09 -24.58 8.99
CA ALA A 274 -21.93 -25.97 8.55
C ALA A 274 -20.48 -26.32 8.17
N ALA A 275 -19.67 -25.37 7.72
CA ALA A 275 -18.30 -25.63 7.31
C ALA A 275 -17.45 -26.14 8.49
N PRO A 276 -16.81 -27.31 8.39
CA PRO A 276 -15.96 -27.85 9.48
C PRO A 276 -14.74 -26.97 9.75
N ARG A 277 -14.16 -26.38 8.68
CA ARG A 277 -13.00 -25.50 8.73
C ARG A 277 -13.32 -24.23 7.92
N ALA A 278 -13.37 -23.11 8.60
CA ALA A 278 -13.59 -21.82 7.97
C ALA A 278 -12.51 -20.82 8.37
N ILE A 279 -12.00 -20.09 7.40
CA ILE A 279 -11.05 -19.00 7.58
C ILE A 279 -11.63 -17.71 6.99
N THR A 280 -11.46 -16.59 7.69
CA THR A 280 -11.88 -15.27 7.22
C THR A 280 -10.67 -14.39 6.98
N LEU A 281 -10.35 -14.10 5.71
CA LEU A 281 -9.29 -13.19 5.29
C LEU A 281 -9.84 -11.78 5.19
N TYR A 282 -9.27 -10.84 5.93
CA TYR A 282 -9.69 -9.45 5.89
C TYR A 282 -8.52 -8.48 5.81
N THR A 283 -8.77 -7.32 5.19
CA THR A 283 -7.74 -6.30 4.98
C THR A 283 -8.29 -4.89 5.17
N MET A 284 -7.82 -3.95 4.36
CA MET A 284 -8.12 -2.52 4.47
C MET A 284 -9.61 -2.17 4.33
N GLY A 285 -10.43 -2.98 3.63
CA GLY A 285 -11.88 -2.74 3.54
C GLY A 285 -12.57 -2.82 4.91
N ILE A 286 -12.06 -3.68 5.80
CA ILE A 286 -12.50 -3.75 7.20
C ILE A 286 -11.76 -2.72 8.04
N ASN A 287 -10.43 -2.65 7.91
CA ASN A 287 -9.57 -1.92 8.85
C ASN A 287 -9.72 -0.40 8.73
N GLN A 288 -9.82 0.13 7.50
CA GLN A 288 -9.85 1.57 7.21
C GLN A 288 -11.27 2.15 7.34
N SER A 289 -11.84 2.01 8.51
CA SER A 289 -13.18 2.46 8.88
C SER A 289 -13.16 3.12 10.25
N ALA A 290 -14.03 4.09 10.48
CA ALA A 290 -14.24 4.73 11.79
C ALA A 290 -14.70 3.76 12.88
N SER A 291 -15.10 2.54 12.50
CA SER A 291 -15.45 1.41 13.39
C SER A 291 -14.60 0.17 13.08
N GLY A 292 -13.40 0.34 12.55
CA GLY A 292 -12.57 -0.75 12.07
C GLY A 292 -12.22 -1.77 13.15
N SER A 293 -11.88 -1.31 14.36
CA SER A 293 -11.58 -2.19 15.51
C SER A 293 -12.77 -3.07 15.89
N ASP A 294 -13.98 -2.51 15.93
CA ASP A 294 -15.20 -3.26 16.22
C ASP A 294 -15.54 -4.26 15.11
N LYS A 295 -15.36 -3.89 13.84
CA LYS A 295 -15.52 -4.83 12.72
C LYS A 295 -14.56 -6.02 12.82
N CYS A 296 -13.29 -5.76 13.17
CA CYS A 296 -12.31 -6.83 13.42
C CYS A 296 -12.76 -7.73 14.57
N ASN A 297 -13.27 -7.16 15.66
CA ASN A 297 -13.78 -7.93 16.79
C ASN A 297 -15.04 -8.73 16.44
N ALA A 298 -15.95 -8.21 15.63
CA ALA A 298 -17.10 -8.96 15.13
C ALA A 298 -16.66 -10.21 14.34
N ILE A 299 -15.62 -10.11 13.50
CA ILE A 299 -15.03 -11.25 12.79
C ILE A 299 -14.38 -12.24 13.78
N ILE A 300 -13.61 -11.75 14.75
CA ILE A 300 -12.95 -12.62 15.76
C ILE A 300 -13.99 -13.36 16.58
N ASN A 301 -15.04 -12.69 17.03
CA ASN A 301 -16.11 -13.26 17.85
C ASN A 301 -16.78 -14.47 17.17
N VAL A 302 -17.06 -14.39 15.87
CA VAL A 302 -17.72 -15.52 15.17
C VAL A 302 -16.81 -16.74 15.06
N HIS A 303 -15.50 -16.53 14.95
CA HIS A 303 -14.54 -17.63 14.97
C HIS A 303 -14.40 -18.27 16.36
N LEU A 304 -14.39 -17.45 17.42
CA LEU A 304 -14.40 -17.94 18.79
C LEU A 304 -15.67 -18.75 19.07
N ALA A 305 -16.85 -18.14 18.85
CA ALA A 305 -18.15 -18.73 19.13
C ALA A 305 -18.44 -20.03 18.36
N SER A 306 -17.90 -20.14 17.14
CA SER A 306 -18.08 -21.34 16.31
C SER A 306 -17.02 -22.43 16.55
N GLY A 307 -16.06 -22.21 17.48
CA GLY A 307 -14.94 -23.13 17.71
C GLY A 307 -14.00 -23.24 16.50
N LYS A 308 -14.04 -22.28 15.57
CA LYS A 308 -13.20 -22.20 14.36
C LYS A 308 -11.99 -21.26 14.59
N TYR A 309 -11.27 -21.52 15.70
CA TYR A 309 -10.13 -20.74 16.14
C TYR A 309 -9.03 -21.67 16.69
N GLY A 310 -7.77 -21.36 16.40
CA GLY A 310 -6.61 -22.09 16.91
C GLY A 310 -6.48 -23.53 16.38
N ARG A 311 -7.18 -23.88 15.33
CA ARG A 311 -7.14 -25.18 14.65
C ARG A 311 -6.71 -25.01 13.19
N PRO A 312 -6.05 -26.02 12.59
CA PRO A 312 -5.67 -25.98 11.17
C PRO A 312 -6.85 -25.68 10.25
N GLY A 313 -6.68 -24.75 9.33
CA GLY A 313 -7.69 -24.32 8.37
C GLY A 313 -8.78 -23.42 8.95
N CYS A 314 -8.59 -22.89 10.15
CA CYS A 314 -9.60 -22.08 10.86
C CYS A 314 -9.03 -20.80 11.43
N GLY A 315 -9.79 -19.71 11.38
CA GLY A 315 -9.51 -18.50 12.14
C GLY A 315 -9.72 -17.18 11.42
N PRO A 316 -9.65 -16.08 12.17
CA PRO A 316 -9.66 -14.71 11.62
C PRO A 316 -8.25 -14.34 11.18
N PHE A 317 -8.04 -14.14 9.89
CA PHE A 317 -6.73 -13.85 9.32
C PHE A 317 -6.65 -12.43 8.76
N SER A 318 -6.10 -11.50 9.53
CA SER A 318 -5.77 -10.16 9.04
C SER A 318 -4.53 -10.22 8.14
N LEU A 319 -4.68 -9.86 6.88
CA LEU A 319 -3.58 -9.80 5.92
C LEU A 319 -2.92 -8.42 5.95
N THR A 320 -1.65 -8.40 6.31
CA THR A 320 -0.87 -7.17 6.35
C THR A 320 -0.59 -6.64 4.93
N GLY A 321 -0.75 -5.34 4.74
CA GLY A 321 -0.58 -4.72 3.42
C GLY A 321 0.88 -4.53 3.03
N GLN A 322 1.74 -4.17 3.98
CA GLN A 322 3.15 -3.81 3.76
C GLN A 322 4.10 -4.96 4.10
N PRO A 323 5.32 -4.98 3.52
CA PRO A 323 6.22 -6.14 3.61
C PRO A 323 6.76 -6.40 5.02
N ASN A 324 6.84 -5.35 5.86
CA ASN A 324 7.35 -5.47 7.23
C ASN A 324 6.53 -4.67 8.27
N ALA A 325 5.25 -4.43 8.00
CA ALA A 325 4.39 -3.83 9.01
C ALA A 325 4.26 -4.71 10.27
N MET A 326 4.38 -6.03 10.12
CA MET A 326 4.42 -6.97 11.23
C MET A 326 5.70 -6.75 12.08
N GLY A 327 6.88 -6.69 11.47
CA GLY A 327 8.14 -6.42 12.18
C GLY A 327 8.14 -5.06 12.88
N GLY A 328 7.53 -4.04 12.26
CA GLY A 328 7.31 -2.75 12.93
C GLY A 328 6.46 -2.85 14.19
N ARG A 329 5.42 -3.71 14.19
CA ARG A 329 4.60 -4.00 15.39
C ARG A 329 5.38 -4.78 16.44
N GLU A 330 6.18 -5.75 16.01
CA GLU A 330 7.04 -6.57 16.90
C GLU A 330 8.01 -5.73 17.69
N VAL A 331 8.63 -4.73 17.07
CA VAL A 331 9.56 -3.82 17.79
C VAL A 331 8.83 -2.76 18.63
N GLY A 332 7.52 -2.56 18.41
CA GLY A 332 6.76 -1.51 19.09
C GLY A 332 6.73 -0.17 18.35
N GLY A 333 6.88 -0.16 17.03
CA GLY A 333 6.94 1.03 16.18
C GLY A 333 5.63 1.81 16.04
N LEU A 334 4.53 1.38 16.68
CA LEU A 334 3.29 2.14 16.82
C LEU A 334 3.30 2.95 18.12
N ALA A 335 2.75 4.16 18.09
CA ALA A 335 2.69 5.08 19.24
C ALA A 335 1.97 4.49 20.47
N THR A 336 1.08 3.53 20.26
CA THR A 336 0.28 2.86 21.29
C THR A 336 0.89 1.54 21.81
N MET A 337 2.11 1.20 21.40
CA MET A 337 2.87 0.03 21.84
C MET A 337 4.22 0.48 22.42
N LEU A 338 4.81 -0.28 23.33
CA LEU A 338 6.08 0.09 23.92
C LEU A 338 7.27 -0.51 23.17
N ALA A 339 7.50 -1.81 23.30
CA ALA A 339 8.52 -2.58 22.58
C ALA A 339 8.25 -4.08 22.76
N ALA A 340 8.59 -4.93 21.80
CA ALA A 340 8.51 -6.40 21.88
C ALA A 340 7.18 -6.91 22.49
N HIS A 341 6.05 -6.37 22.00
CA HIS A 341 4.68 -6.60 22.51
C HIS A 341 4.45 -6.21 23.99
N MET A 342 5.35 -5.46 24.61
CA MET A 342 5.11 -4.81 25.89
C MET A 342 4.19 -3.59 25.73
N ASN A 343 3.45 -3.27 26.78
CA ASN A 343 2.57 -2.12 26.89
C ASN A 343 3.12 -1.07 27.89
N PHE A 344 2.41 0.05 28.07
CA PHE A 344 2.81 1.10 29.03
C PHE A 344 2.32 0.78 30.46
N GLU A 345 2.47 -0.48 30.89
CA GLU A 345 2.18 -0.93 32.24
C GLU A 345 3.46 -0.92 33.08
N THR A 346 3.34 -0.71 34.39
CA THR A 346 4.49 -0.53 35.29
C THR A 346 5.55 -1.62 35.15
N ASP A 347 5.13 -2.90 35.10
CA ASP A 347 6.05 -4.04 34.99
C ASP A 347 6.80 -4.05 33.66
N ASP A 348 6.15 -3.71 32.57
CA ASP A 348 6.72 -3.63 31.23
C ASP A 348 7.68 -2.44 31.12
N LEU A 349 7.31 -1.28 31.65
CA LEU A 349 8.15 -0.10 31.71
C LEU A 349 9.44 -0.38 32.48
N GLN A 350 9.35 -0.99 33.66
CA GLN A 350 10.52 -1.34 34.47
C GLN A 350 11.43 -2.38 33.79
N ARG A 351 10.81 -3.39 33.17
CA ARG A 351 11.53 -4.42 32.41
C ARG A 351 12.32 -3.81 31.26
N LEU A 352 11.68 -2.97 30.47
CA LEU A 352 12.31 -2.34 29.32
C LEU A 352 13.40 -1.34 29.74
N ALA A 353 13.16 -0.55 30.81
CA ALA A 353 14.15 0.37 31.38
C ALA A 353 15.42 -0.38 31.83
N ARG A 354 15.28 -1.54 32.51
CA ARG A 354 16.42 -2.39 32.87
C ARG A 354 17.16 -2.92 31.64
N PHE A 355 16.44 -3.38 30.62
CA PHE A 355 17.07 -3.95 29.43
C PHE A 355 17.84 -2.91 28.61
N TRP A 356 17.27 -1.73 28.40
CA TRP A 356 17.92 -0.67 27.64
C TRP A 356 18.89 0.17 28.48
N GLY A 357 18.90 0.00 29.83
CA GLY A 357 19.75 0.78 30.74
C GLY A 357 19.43 2.27 30.69
N THR A 358 18.17 2.65 30.68
CA THR A 358 17.72 4.04 30.54
C THR A 358 16.76 4.45 31.64
N GLU A 359 16.90 5.69 32.09
CA GLU A 359 15.98 6.35 33.03
C GLU A 359 14.98 7.28 32.30
N ARG A 360 15.15 7.44 30.99
CA ARG A 360 14.37 8.39 30.15
C ARG A 360 13.19 7.77 29.44
N LEU A 361 12.82 6.52 29.76
CA LEU A 361 11.79 5.78 29.04
C LEU A 361 10.46 6.53 28.99
N ALA A 362 9.84 6.58 27.80
CA ALA A 362 8.49 7.10 27.63
C ALA A 362 7.51 6.34 28.53
N GLN A 363 6.69 7.06 29.30
CA GLN A 363 5.80 6.50 30.32
C GLN A 363 4.36 6.27 29.84
N THR A 364 3.97 6.91 28.75
CA THR A 364 2.61 6.88 28.19
C THR A 364 2.62 6.70 26.68
N PRO A 365 1.53 6.20 26.09
CA PRO A 365 1.34 6.18 24.64
C PRO A 365 1.52 7.57 24.03
N GLY A 366 2.03 7.61 22.80
CA GLY A 366 2.20 8.81 22.01
C GLY A 366 1.03 9.08 21.05
N LEU A 367 1.20 10.09 20.23
CA LEU A 367 0.24 10.53 19.21
C LEU A 367 0.18 9.53 18.05
N THR A 368 -1.03 9.15 17.65
CA THR A 368 -1.25 8.35 16.44
C THR A 368 -1.02 9.20 15.19
N ALA A 369 -0.81 8.57 14.04
CA ALA A 369 -0.39 9.27 12.82
C ALA A 369 -1.22 10.53 12.48
N VAL A 370 -2.55 10.44 12.52
CA VAL A 370 -3.41 11.59 12.21
C VAL A 370 -3.26 12.68 13.27
N ASP A 371 -3.29 12.30 14.55
CA ASP A 371 -3.13 13.23 15.67
C ASP A 371 -1.74 13.87 15.71
N LEU A 372 -0.70 13.12 15.32
CA LEU A 372 0.67 13.59 15.23
C LEU A 372 0.80 14.73 14.21
N PHE A 373 0.28 14.57 13.01
CA PHE A 373 0.34 15.63 12.00
C PHE A 373 -0.60 16.81 12.35
N ALA A 374 -1.72 16.57 13.03
CA ALA A 374 -2.54 17.63 13.59
C ALA A 374 -1.78 18.41 14.67
N ALA A 375 -1.02 17.74 15.55
CA ALA A 375 -0.18 18.39 16.57
C ALA A 375 0.96 19.21 15.96
N ILE A 376 1.57 18.76 14.85
CA ILE A 376 2.52 19.57 14.07
C ILE A 376 1.82 20.84 13.57
N GLY A 377 0.62 20.70 13.01
CA GLY A 377 -0.18 21.84 12.50
C GLY A 377 -0.53 22.87 13.58
N ARG A 378 -0.76 22.43 14.83
CA ARG A 378 -0.98 23.30 15.99
C ARG A 378 0.33 23.86 16.59
N GLY A 379 1.49 23.39 16.11
CA GLY A 379 2.79 23.80 16.64
C GLY A 379 3.14 23.20 18.02
N GLU A 380 2.50 22.11 18.40
CA GLU A 380 2.83 21.34 19.60
C GLU A 380 4.08 20.48 19.36
N VAL A 381 4.13 19.83 18.20
CA VAL A 381 5.33 19.13 17.71
C VAL A 381 6.13 20.08 16.83
N LYS A 382 7.41 20.26 17.18
CA LYS A 382 8.33 21.22 16.56
C LYS A 382 9.36 20.56 15.63
N ALA A 383 9.58 19.24 15.81
CA ALA A 383 10.45 18.46 14.96
C ALA A 383 9.77 17.16 14.56
N VAL A 384 9.86 16.81 13.28
CA VAL A 384 9.43 15.51 12.78
C VAL A 384 10.51 14.89 11.90
N TRP A 385 10.83 13.60 12.18
CA TRP A 385 11.67 12.81 11.30
C TRP A 385 10.83 11.77 10.56
N ILE A 386 10.74 11.92 9.24
CA ILE A 386 9.96 11.06 8.35
C ILE A 386 10.90 10.09 7.65
N MET A 387 10.62 8.78 7.75
CA MET A 387 11.52 7.72 7.32
C MET A 387 10.86 6.81 6.29
N GLY A 388 11.30 6.90 5.02
CA GLY A 388 10.90 5.99 3.92
C GLY A 388 9.41 5.99 3.61
N THR A 389 8.70 7.11 3.83
CA THR A 389 7.26 7.24 3.59
C THR A 389 6.88 8.65 3.13
N ASN A 390 5.67 8.79 2.55
CA ASN A 390 5.20 10.03 1.93
C ASN A 390 3.84 10.46 2.53
N PRO A 391 3.83 11.00 3.78
CA PRO A 391 2.60 11.37 4.50
C PRO A 391 1.74 12.40 3.76
N VAL A 392 2.32 13.33 3.02
CA VAL A 392 1.57 14.30 2.19
C VAL A 392 0.64 13.61 1.17
N VAL A 393 0.98 12.39 0.74
CA VAL A 393 0.16 11.61 -0.18
C VAL A 393 -0.72 10.60 0.55
N SER A 394 -0.22 9.98 1.64
CA SER A 394 -0.86 8.82 2.26
C SER A 394 -1.81 9.14 3.42
N LEU A 395 -1.64 10.28 4.09
CA LEU A 395 -2.56 10.71 5.15
C LEU A 395 -3.84 11.34 4.59
N PRO A 396 -4.96 11.24 5.28
CA PRO A 396 -6.16 12.02 4.95
C PRO A 396 -5.89 13.52 5.13
N ASP A 397 -6.75 14.35 4.54
CA ASP A 397 -6.60 15.80 4.53
C ASP A 397 -5.18 16.26 4.14
N SER A 398 -4.80 15.88 2.94
CA SER A 398 -3.46 16.12 2.38
C SER A 398 -3.03 17.58 2.42
N HIS A 399 -3.98 18.53 2.36
CA HIS A 399 -3.71 19.96 2.45
C HIS A 399 -3.27 20.35 3.85
N ALA A 400 -4.00 19.92 4.88
CA ALA A 400 -3.63 20.16 6.28
C ALA A 400 -2.26 19.56 6.63
N VAL A 401 -1.94 18.37 6.10
CA VAL A 401 -0.62 17.74 6.27
C VAL A 401 0.48 18.58 5.62
N SER A 402 0.26 19.07 4.40
CA SER A 402 1.22 19.95 3.71
C SER A 402 1.45 21.26 4.47
N ASP A 403 0.38 21.88 4.93
CA ASP A 403 0.44 23.13 5.72
C ASP A 403 1.12 22.94 7.06
N ALA A 404 0.91 21.78 7.71
CA ALA A 404 1.59 21.42 8.95
C ALA A 404 3.10 21.31 8.75
N LEU A 405 3.54 20.57 7.71
CA LEU A 405 4.95 20.42 7.38
C LEU A 405 5.61 21.74 6.97
N ALA A 406 4.91 22.58 6.21
CA ALA A 406 5.43 23.90 5.80
C ALA A 406 5.70 24.84 6.99
N ARG A 407 5.00 24.67 8.11
CA ARG A 407 5.16 25.46 9.33
C ARG A 407 6.00 24.78 10.41
N CYS A 408 6.36 23.50 10.23
CA CYS A 408 7.15 22.76 11.20
C CYS A 408 8.60 23.31 11.24
N PRO A 409 9.12 23.71 12.41
CA PRO A 409 10.45 24.29 12.52
C PRO A 409 11.58 23.37 12.07
N LEU A 410 11.42 22.04 12.24
CA LEU A 410 12.39 21.06 11.79
C LEU A 410 11.71 19.85 11.16
N VAL A 411 11.91 19.66 9.89
CA VAL A 411 11.51 18.45 9.14
C VAL A 411 12.76 17.74 8.66
N ILE A 412 12.96 16.52 9.11
CA ILE A 412 14.02 15.61 8.66
C ILE A 412 13.39 14.52 7.81
N VAL A 413 13.96 14.20 6.66
CA VAL A 413 13.51 13.12 5.78
C VAL A 413 14.65 12.17 5.48
N SER A 414 14.49 10.89 5.83
CA SER A 414 15.32 9.79 5.33
C SER A 414 14.56 9.08 4.21
N ASP A 415 15.06 9.12 3.00
CA ASP A 415 14.38 8.48 1.86
C ASP A 415 15.38 7.98 0.81
N VAL A 416 14.89 7.13 -0.06
CA VAL A 416 15.60 6.60 -1.23
C VAL A 416 15.50 7.55 -2.42
N VAL A 417 14.39 8.27 -2.53
CA VAL A 417 14.02 9.12 -3.67
C VAL A 417 14.20 10.60 -3.32
N ALA A 418 14.87 11.35 -4.19
CA ALA A 418 15.19 12.75 -3.96
C ALA A 418 13.97 13.68 -4.00
N ASP A 419 13.04 13.46 -4.95
CA ASP A 419 11.83 14.29 -5.07
C ASP A 419 10.60 13.48 -4.71
N THR A 420 9.93 13.89 -3.63
CA THR A 420 8.63 13.38 -3.20
C THR A 420 7.78 14.55 -2.73
N ASP A 421 6.45 14.38 -2.70
CA ASP A 421 5.54 15.42 -2.18
C ASP A 421 5.92 15.86 -0.76
N THR A 422 6.38 14.92 0.07
CA THR A 422 6.85 15.18 1.44
C THR A 422 8.26 15.77 1.49
N GLY A 423 9.16 15.27 0.67
CA GLY A 423 10.58 15.67 0.67
C GLY A 423 10.80 17.16 0.40
N ARG A 424 9.84 17.83 -0.23
CA ARG A 424 9.89 19.28 -0.52
C ARG A 424 9.88 20.14 0.74
N PHE A 425 9.41 19.64 1.87
CA PHE A 425 9.36 20.34 3.15
C PHE A 425 10.58 20.09 4.03
N ALA A 426 11.51 19.24 3.60
CA ALA A 426 12.64 18.83 4.43
C ALA A 426 13.70 19.92 4.56
N HIS A 427 14.12 20.17 5.80
CA HIS A 427 15.28 20.98 6.13
C HIS A 427 16.57 20.14 6.10
N ILE A 428 16.45 18.85 6.47
CA ILE A 428 17.58 17.90 6.43
C ILE A 428 17.11 16.66 5.68
N ARG A 429 17.92 16.21 4.71
CA ARG A 429 17.66 14.99 3.94
C ARG A 429 18.81 14.01 4.10
N PHE A 430 18.47 12.78 4.46
CA PHE A 430 19.41 11.67 4.57
C PHE A 430 19.18 10.64 3.48
N PRO A 431 20.17 10.33 2.64
CA PRO A 431 20.09 9.31 1.62
C PRO A 431 20.07 7.92 2.24
N ALA A 432 18.92 7.22 2.10
CA ALA A 432 18.73 5.88 2.62
C ALA A 432 19.00 4.80 1.55
N LEU A 433 19.44 3.63 2.00
CA LEU A 433 19.61 2.44 1.15
C LEU A 433 18.26 1.87 0.72
N ALA A 434 18.17 1.44 -0.54
CA ALA A 434 17.01 0.79 -1.12
C ALA A 434 17.03 -0.73 -0.96
N TRP A 435 15.99 -1.39 -1.48
CA TRP A 435 15.97 -2.83 -1.68
C TRP A 435 17.15 -3.27 -2.56
N GLY A 436 17.81 -4.35 -2.15
CA GLY A 436 19.03 -4.84 -2.80
C GLY A 436 20.33 -4.25 -2.27
N GLU A 437 20.29 -3.15 -1.51
CA GLU A 437 21.46 -2.43 -1.01
C GLU A 437 21.67 -2.61 0.50
N LYS A 438 20.69 -3.12 1.23
CA LYS A 438 20.72 -3.25 2.71
C LYS A 438 20.39 -4.67 3.20
N ASN A 439 20.94 -5.01 4.38
CA ASN A 439 20.74 -6.28 5.06
C ASN A 439 19.87 -6.08 6.30
N GLY A 440 18.99 -7.05 6.55
CA GLY A 440 18.16 -7.12 7.75
C GLY A 440 17.11 -8.19 7.67
N THR A 441 16.04 -8.02 8.43
CA THR A 441 14.92 -8.95 8.53
C THR A 441 13.60 -8.26 8.28
N VAL A 442 12.61 -9.03 7.79
CA VAL A 442 11.23 -8.62 7.60
C VAL A 442 10.30 -9.72 8.09
N THR A 443 9.13 -9.34 8.61
CA THR A 443 8.10 -10.29 9.05
C THR A 443 6.82 -10.11 8.22
N ASN A 444 6.32 -11.21 7.63
CA ASN A 444 5.13 -11.24 6.79
C ASN A 444 3.83 -11.42 7.57
N SER A 445 2.68 -11.49 6.86
CA SER A 445 1.33 -11.60 7.47
C SER A 445 1.13 -12.83 8.34
N GLU A 446 1.85 -13.93 8.11
CA GLU A 446 1.76 -15.18 8.89
C GLU A 446 2.81 -15.27 10.01
N ARG A 447 3.39 -14.14 10.43
CA ARG A 447 4.43 -14.09 11.47
C ARG A 447 5.76 -14.74 11.06
N ARG A 448 6.03 -14.86 9.75
CA ARG A 448 7.26 -15.45 9.24
C ARG A 448 8.32 -14.38 9.06
N ILE A 449 9.40 -14.51 9.82
CA ILE A 449 10.61 -13.70 9.72
C ILE A 449 11.46 -14.25 8.58
N SER A 450 11.89 -13.38 7.67
CA SER A 450 12.74 -13.73 6.56
C SER A 450 13.89 -12.73 6.42
N ARG A 451 15.02 -13.21 5.94
CA ARG A 451 16.19 -12.38 5.68
C ARG A 451 16.02 -11.56 4.40
N GLN A 452 16.20 -10.25 4.48
CA GLN A 452 16.49 -9.41 3.32
C GLN A 452 17.99 -9.23 3.21
N ARG A 453 18.58 -9.66 2.11
CA ARG A 453 20.03 -9.61 1.87
C ARG A 453 20.37 -8.63 0.76
N ALA A 454 21.45 -7.87 0.96
CA ALA A 454 22.01 -7.00 -0.07
C ALA A 454 22.66 -7.82 -1.18
N PHE A 455 22.53 -7.36 -2.41
CA PHE A 455 23.17 -7.91 -3.62
C PHE A 455 23.71 -6.81 -4.54
N LEU A 456 23.51 -5.55 -4.16
CA LEU A 456 24.03 -4.36 -4.83
C LEU A 456 24.91 -3.56 -3.88
N PRO A 457 25.91 -2.83 -4.39
CA PRO A 457 26.69 -1.90 -3.59
C PRO A 457 25.84 -0.69 -3.18
N SER A 458 26.24 -0.02 -2.10
CA SER A 458 25.64 1.25 -1.68
C SER A 458 25.90 2.33 -2.72
N PRO A 459 24.88 3.02 -3.27
CA PRO A 459 25.09 4.08 -4.22
C PRO A 459 25.42 5.41 -3.52
N GLY A 460 26.35 6.17 -4.10
CA GLY A 460 26.79 7.43 -3.53
C GLY A 460 27.21 7.29 -2.07
N GLU A 461 26.65 8.13 -1.22
CA GLU A 461 26.90 8.10 0.23
C GLU A 461 25.73 7.52 1.04
N ALA A 462 24.73 6.85 0.38
CA ALA A 462 23.56 6.31 1.06
C ALA A 462 23.92 5.32 2.18
N LYS A 463 23.13 5.35 3.26
CA LYS A 463 23.33 4.51 4.46
C LYS A 463 22.03 3.79 4.84
N ALA A 464 22.17 2.69 5.61
CA ALA A 464 21.02 2.02 6.21
C ALA A 464 20.34 2.93 7.24
N ASP A 465 19.01 2.85 7.33
CA ASP A 465 18.24 3.71 8.24
C ASP A 465 18.64 3.51 9.71
N TRP A 466 18.85 2.25 10.15
CA TRP A 466 19.35 1.98 11.52
C TRP A 466 20.69 2.68 11.81
N TRP A 467 21.58 2.75 10.81
CA TRP A 467 22.87 3.43 10.96
C TRP A 467 22.68 4.94 11.10
N ILE A 468 21.81 5.54 10.27
CA ILE A 468 21.52 6.98 10.34
C ILE A 468 20.96 7.33 11.73
N VAL A 469 20.00 6.55 12.21
CA VAL A 469 19.41 6.74 13.55
C VAL A 469 20.45 6.59 14.64
N ALA A 470 21.32 5.57 14.58
CA ALA A 470 22.37 5.34 15.57
C ALA A 470 23.38 6.50 15.60
N ARG A 471 23.75 7.07 14.44
CA ARG A 471 24.65 8.23 14.38
C ARG A 471 24.00 9.50 14.93
N VAL A 472 22.76 9.78 14.63
CA VAL A 472 22.03 10.89 15.24
C VAL A 472 21.90 10.69 16.76
N ALA A 473 21.66 9.45 17.22
CA ALA A 473 21.65 9.14 18.66
C ALA A 473 23.00 9.42 19.32
N GLN A 474 24.11 9.17 18.64
CA GLN A 474 25.46 9.51 19.13
C GLN A 474 25.64 11.02 19.24
N GLU A 475 25.19 11.80 18.26
CA GLU A 475 25.21 13.27 18.31
C GLU A 475 24.36 13.81 19.47
N LEU A 476 23.26 13.11 19.81
CA LEU A 476 22.43 13.44 20.99
C LEU A 476 23.07 13.03 22.33
N GLY A 477 24.21 12.37 22.33
CA GLY A 477 24.92 11.94 23.52
C GLY A 477 24.58 10.53 24.01
N PHE A 478 23.89 9.72 23.20
CA PHE A 478 23.46 8.36 23.55
C PHE A 478 24.36 7.27 22.93
N GLY A 479 25.58 7.60 22.54
CA GLY A 479 26.46 6.74 21.74
C GLY A 479 26.70 5.34 22.31
N SER A 480 26.82 5.19 23.63
CA SER A 480 27.03 3.87 24.26
C SER A 480 25.86 2.91 24.05
N ALA A 481 24.63 3.41 23.99
CA ALA A 481 23.44 2.61 23.80
C ALA A 481 23.20 2.24 22.31
N PHE A 482 23.89 2.90 21.37
CA PHE A 482 23.74 2.72 19.92
C PHE A 482 25.10 2.39 19.26
N ALA A 483 25.90 1.56 19.93
CA ALA A 483 27.24 1.21 19.47
C ALA A 483 27.29 0.09 18.41
N TRP A 484 26.14 -0.24 17.78
CA TRP A 484 26.04 -1.26 16.74
C TRP A 484 26.95 -0.98 15.55
N GLN A 485 27.56 -2.03 15.02
CA GLN A 485 28.40 -1.98 13.83
C GLN A 485 27.70 -2.58 12.62
N HIS A 486 26.74 -3.48 12.84
CA HIS A 486 26.03 -4.21 11.81
C HIS A 486 24.53 -4.36 12.14
N SER A 487 23.69 -4.56 11.14
CA SER A 487 22.27 -4.89 11.34
C SER A 487 22.06 -6.18 12.16
N HIS A 488 23.00 -7.11 12.09
CA HIS A 488 23.06 -8.28 12.96
C HIS A 488 23.09 -7.95 14.46
N ASP A 489 23.82 -6.91 14.87
CA ASP A 489 23.90 -6.50 16.27
C ASP A 489 22.53 -5.97 16.74
N VAL A 490 21.86 -5.21 15.88
CA VAL A 490 20.51 -4.68 16.15
C VAL A 490 19.50 -5.82 16.25
N PHE A 491 19.57 -6.80 15.33
CA PHE A 491 18.70 -7.98 15.36
C PHE A 491 18.89 -8.79 16.65
N ASN A 492 20.13 -9.05 17.03
CA ASN A 492 20.43 -9.80 18.25
C ASN A 492 19.91 -9.10 19.51
N GLU A 493 20.03 -7.77 19.59
CA GLU A 493 19.48 -7.01 20.71
C GLU A 493 17.94 -7.09 20.73
N HIS A 494 17.27 -6.95 19.56
CA HIS A 494 15.83 -7.11 19.47
C HIS A 494 15.38 -8.52 19.86
N ALA A 495 16.05 -9.56 19.39
CA ALA A 495 15.73 -10.93 19.74
C ALA A 495 15.94 -11.19 21.26
N ALA A 496 17.03 -10.68 21.82
CA ALA A 496 17.28 -10.77 23.26
C ALA A 496 16.19 -10.07 24.09
N LEU A 497 15.75 -8.86 23.66
CA LEU A 497 14.66 -8.13 24.33
C LEU A 497 13.35 -8.92 24.33
N SER A 498 13.00 -9.56 23.22
CA SER A 498 11.74 -10.32 23.13
C SER A 498 11.67 -11.48 24.13
N GLY A 499 12.80 -12.13 24.40
CA GLY A 499 12.94 -13.21 25.38
C GLY A 499 13.26 -12.75 26.82
N PHE A 500 13.66 -11.46 26.99
CA PHE A 500 14.09 -10.96 28.30
C PHE A 500 12.94 -10.94 29.30
N GLU A 501 13.09 -11.71 30.37
CA GLU A 501 12.06 -11.90 31.40
C GLU A 501 10.67 -12.22 30.84
N ASN A 502 10.60 -12.95 29.69
CA ASN A 502 9.33 -13.27 29.06
C ASN A 502 8.61 -14.43 29.77
N ASN A 503 9.30 -15.51 30.01
CA ASN A 503 8.75 -16.69 30.74
C ASN A 503 7.35 -17.14 30.21
N GLY A 504 7.08 -16.94 28.92
CA GLY A 504 5.78 -17.23 28.29
C GLY A 504 4.66 -16.22 28.62
N GLN A 505 4.97 -15.07 29.18
CA GLN A 505 3.97 -14.04 29.51
C GLN A 505 3.60 -13.17 28.30
N ARG A 506 4.50 -13.02 27.32
CA ARG A 506 4.26 -12.29 26.08
C ARG A 506 4.16 -13.22 24.89
N ALA A 507 3.27 -12.92 23.98
CA ALA A 507 3.04 -13.72 22.80
C ALA A 507 4.22 -13.70 21.82
N PHE A 508 4.85 -12.53 21.65
CA PHE A 508 6.02 -12.35 20.80
C PHE A 508 7.30 -12.77 21.54
N ASP A 509 7.95 -13.79 21.02
CA ASP A 509 9.20 -14.31 21.57
C ASP A 509 10.06 -14.89 20.43
N ILE A 510 11.19 -14.26 20.17
CA ILE A 510 12.24 -14.74 19.29
C ILE A 510 13.57 -14.88 20.04
N GLY A 511 13.52 -15.02 21.36
CA GLY A 511 14.68 -15.17 22.24
C GLY A 511 15.57 -16.37 21.88
N GLY A 512 15.00 -17.38 21.22
CA GLY A 512 15.76 -18.51 20.67
C GLY A 512 16.71 -18.11 19.53
N LEU A 513 16.49 -16.99 18.89
CA LEU A 513 17.36 -16.43 17.84
C LEU A 513 18.38 -15.41 18.39
N ALA A 514 18.35 -15.10 19.68
CA ALA A 514 19.33 -14.23 20.29
C ALA A 514 20.72 -14.89 20.33
N ASN A 515 21.74 -14.10 20.11
CA ASN A 515 23.15 -14.53 20.08
C ASN A 515 23.52 -15.48 18.92
N LEU A 516 22.79 -15.40 17.80
CA LEU A 516 23.25 -16.03 16.57
C LEU A 516 24.63 -15.45 16.21
N SER A 517 25.56 -16.29 15.76
CA SER A 517 26.77 -15.77 15.11
C SER A 517 26.39 -15.05 13.81
N ARG A 518 27.28 -14.21 13.31
CA ARG A 518 27.03 -13.52 12.05
C ARG A 518 26.78 -14.49 10.89
N GLU A 519 27.56 -15.56 10.83
CA GLU A 519 27.42 -16.61 9.82
C GLU A 519 26.06 -17.31 9.94
N ALA A 520 25.64 -17.63 11.16
CA ALA A 520 24.34 -18.26 11.42
C ALA A 520 23.17 -17.32 11.06
N TRP A 521 23.32 -16.02 11.36
CA TRP A 521 22.32 -15.03 10.97
C TRP A 521 22.30 -14.81 9.45
N ASP A 522 23.44 -14.78 8.78
CA ASP A 522 23.50 -14.69 7.32
C ASP A 522 22.91 -15.93 6.64
N ALA A 523 23.05 -17.10 7.23
CA ALA A 523 22.49 -18.36 6.75
C ALA A 523 21.03 -18.59 7.19
N LEU A 524 20.47 -17.71 8.05
CA LEU A 524 19.14 -17.90 8.61
C LEU A 524 18.10 -18.08 7.51
N GLU A 525 17.44 -19.22 7.51
CA GLU A 525 16.24 -19.48 6.72
C GLU A 525 15.02 -18.83 7.36
N SER A 526 13.91 -18.74 6.61
CA SER A 526 12.70 -18.12 7.14
C SER A 526 12.11 -18.95 8.29
N VAL A 527 11.74 -18.27 9.38
CA VAL A 527 11.14 -18.90 10.56
C VAL A 527 9.85 -18.19 10.96
N ARG A 528 8.87 -18.91 11.46
CA ARG A 528 7.62 -18.32 12.00
C ARG A 528 7.73 -18.25 13.51
N TRP A 529 7.53 -17.05 14.08
CA TRP A 529 7.56 -16.93 15.52
C TRP A 529 6.27 -17.50 16.17
N PRO A 530 6.31 -17.97 17.41
CA PRO A 530 7.40 -17.84 18.38
C PRO A 530 8.59 -18.76 18.09
N VAL A 531 9.80 -18.28 18.44
CA VAL A 531 11.05 -19.04 18.45
C VAL A 531 11.66 -18.86 19.86
N SER A 532 10.96 -19.39 20.84
CA SER A 532 11.30 -19.25 22.25
C SER A 532 12.33 -20.29 22.70
N ARG A 533 13.12 -19.93 23.70
CA ARG A 533 13.96 -20.91 24.44
C ARG A 533 13.14 -21.87 25.31
N SER A 534 11.89 -21.52 25.60
CA SER A 534 10.94 -22.33 26.39
C SER A 534 9.61 -22.46 25.65
N PRO A 535 9.52 -23.27 24.59
CA PRO A 535 8.35 -23.32 23.71
C PRO A 535 7.08 -23.92 24.35
N ALA A 536 7.18 -24.61 25.46
CA ALA A 536 6.08 -25.42 26.04
C ALA A 536 4.86 -24.62 26.54
N THR A 537 4.93 -23.29 26.63
CA THR A 537 3.87 -22.45 27.22
C THR A 537 3.08 -21.63 26.18
N TRP A 538 3.51 -21.59 24.93
CA TRP A 538 2.82 -20.81 23.90
C TRP A 538 1.65 -21.60 23.29
N SER A 539 0.46 -21.01 23.29
CA SER A 539 -0.75 -21.61 22.70
C SER A 539 -1.70 -20.54 22.23
N LEU A 540 -2.34 -20.76 21.09
CA LEU A 540 -3.42 -19.90 20.58
C LEU A 540 -4.70 -20.00 21.43
N HIS A 541 -4.91 -21.11 22.14
CA HIS A 541 -6.08 -21.30 23.01
C HIS A 541 -5.98 -20.57 24.35
N ARG A 542 -4.81 -20.00 24.65
CA ARG A 542 -4.59 -19.16 25.82
C ARG A 542 -4.77 -17.71 25.46
N GLY A 543 -5.57 -16.97 26.22
CA GLY A 543 -5.58 -15.52 26.19
C GLY A 543 -4.31 -14.95 26.81
N TRP A 544 -3.83 -13.82 26.28
CA TRP A 544 -2.67 -13.08 26.79
C TRP A 544 -3.08 -11.95 27.76
N HIS A 545 -4.37 -11.88 28.11
CA HIS A 545 -4.86 -11.05 29.21
C HIS A 545 -4.37 -11.57 30.55
N ARG A 546 -4.37 -10.73 31.58
CA ARG A 546 -3.90 -11.12 32.92
C ARG A 546 -4.64 -12.33 33.52
N ASP A 547 -5.92 -12.49 33.17
CA ASP A 547 -6.76 -13.62 33.55
C ASP A 547 -6.54 -14.91 32.73
N GLY A 548 -5.70 -14.80 31.67
CA GLY A 548 -5.40 -15.92 30.78
C GLY A 548 -6.54 -16.30 29.83
N LYS A 549 -7.64 -15.53 29.79
CA LYS A 549 -8.83 -15.86 28.99
C LYS A 549 -8.86 -15.10 27.68
N LEU A 550 -9.45 -15.71 26.66
CA LEU A 550 -9.88 -15.04 25.43
C LEU A 550 -11.17 -14.25 25.71
N ARG A 551 -11.44 -13.19 24.94
CA ARG A 551 -12.62 -12.33 25.11
C ARG A 551 -13.46 -12.28 23.85
N MET A 552 -14.78 -12.40 24.00
CA MET A 552 -15.73 -11.94 23.00
C MET A 552 -16.03 -10.47 23.26
N VAL A 553 -15.46 -9.61 22.42
CA VAL A 553 -15.61 -8.17 22.59
C VAL A 553 -17.03 -7.74 22.20
N PRO A 554 -17.79 -7.09 23.09
CA PRO A 554 -19.11 -6.57 22.75
C PRO A 554 -19.04 -5.56 21.60
N VAL A 555 -19.79 -5.78 20.53
CA VAL A 555 -19.83 -4.91 19.35
C VAL A 555 -21.26 -4.48 19.06
N ALA A 556 -21.47 -3.18 19.00
CA ALA A 556 -22.70 -2.56 18.53
C ALA A 556 -22.44 -1.90 17.16
N PRO A 557 -22.84 -2.55 16.05
CA PRO A 557 -22.60 -2.01 14.71
C PRO A 557 -23.21 -0.63 14.54
N GLN A 558 -22.42 0.30 14.05
CA GLN A 558 -22.84 1.67 13.80
C GLN A 558 -22.91 1.93 12.29
N PRO A 559 -23.80 2.79 11.82
CA PRO A 559 -23.75 3.31 10.45
C PRO A 559 -22.43 4.07 10.23
N THR A 560 -22.08 4.24 8.96
CA THR A 560 -20.89 4.99 8.57
C THR A 560 -20.99 6.45 9.04
N ARG A 561 -19.84 7.05 9.39
CA ARG A 561 -19.81 8.49 9.74
C ARG A 561 -20.00 9.39 8.52
N ALA A 562 -19.54 8.95 7.35
CA ALA A 562 -19.81 9.65 6.11
C ALA A 562 -21.27 9.44 5.70
N THR A 563 -22.06 10.49 5.75
CA THR A 563 -23.45 10.51 5.27
C THR A 563 -23.53 11.29 3.97
N THR A 564 -24.23 10.74 3.01
CA THR A 564 -24.53 11.43 1.74
C THR A 564 -25.64 12.47 1.95
N ASP A 565 -25.55 13.55 1.19
CA ASP A 565 -26.56 14.60 1.12
C ASP A 565 -26.81 15.05 -0.31
N ALA A 566 -27.57 16.10 -0.51
CA ALA A 566 -27.87 16.63 -1.84
C ALA A 566 -26.64 17.21 -2.57
N PHE A 567 -25.61 17.64 -1.84
CA PHE A 567 -24.38 18.23 -2.38
C PHE A 567 -23.32 17.15 -2.67
N TYR A 568 -23.31 16.09 -1.87
CA TYR A 568 -22.35 14.97 -1.94
C TYR A 568 -23.11 13.64 -1.90
N PRO A 569 -23.78 13.27 -3.00
CA PRO A 569 -24.76 12.17 -3.02
C PRO A 569 -24.15 10.77 -3.16
N LEU A 570 -22.86 10.65 -3.35
CA LEU A 570 -22.18 9.38 -3.63
C LEU A 570 -21.16 9.05 -2.54
N ILE A 571 -20.93 7.77 -2.29
CA ILE A 571 -19.87 7.28 -1.40
C ILE A 571 -18.65 6.89 -2.23
N LEU A 572 -17.51 7.50 -1.94
CA LEU A 572 -16.23 7.14 -2.55
C LEU A 572 -15.52 6.09 -1.70
N ASN A 573 -15.08 5.02 -2.37
CA ASN A 573 -14.17 4.01 -1.88
C ASN A 573 -12.80 4.17 -2.56
N SER A 574 -11.71 4.01 -1.82
CA SER A 574 -10.36 4.04 -2.37
C SER A 574 -9.67 2.68 -2.25
N GLY A 575 -8.72 2.37 -3.12
CA GLY A 575 -8.04 1.09 -3.05
C GLY A 575 -6.81 0.99 -3.93
N ARG A 576 -6.23 -0.21 -3.97
CA ARG A 576 -5.04 -0.52 -4.77
C ARG A 576 -5.43 -0.95 -6.18
N ILE A 577 -4.49 -0.74 -7.11
CA ILE A 577 -4.53 -1.36 -8.43
C ILE A 577 -3.46 -2.46 -8.52
N ARG A 578 -3.58 -3.29 -9.54
CA ARG A 578 -2.81 -4.53 -9.70
C ARG A 578 -1.30 -4.29 -9.80
N ASP A 579 -0.87 -3.31 -10.59
CA ASP A 579 0.52 -3.15 -11.03
C ASP A 579 1.31 -2.09 -10.25
N GLN A 580 0.64 -1.28 -9.41
CA GLN A 580 1.26 -0.20 -8.66
C GLN A 580 1.43 -0.53 -7.17
N TRP A 581 2.38 0.17 -6.53
CA TRP A 581 2.67 0.04 -5.12
C TRP A 581 2.72 1.41 -4.43
N HIS A 582 1.88 1.60 -3.40
CA HIS A 582 1.75 2.83 -2.60
C HIS A 582 1.82 4.12 -3.45
N THR A 583 2.80 4.98 -3.22
CA THR A 583 2.96 6.27 -3.91
C THR A 583 3.78 6.17 -5.20
N MET A 584 3.95 4.97 -5.75
CA MET A 584 4.55 4.69 -7.05
C MET A 584 6.04 5.08 -7.19
N THR A 585 6.72 5.48 -6.13
CA THR A 585 8.11 5.94 -6.16
C THR A 585 9.08 4.93 -6.79
N ARG A 586 8.76 3.63 -6.76
CA ARG A 586 9.55 2.56 -7.42
C ARG A 586 8.83 1.98 -8.62
N THR A 587 7.57 1.58 -8.47
CA THR A 587 6.79 0.96 -9.56
C THR A 587 6.49 1.94 -10.69
N GLY A 588 6.34 3.23 -10.41
CA GLY A 588 6.15 4.28 -11.40
C GLY A 588 7.39 4.54 -12.28
N ALA A 589 8.57 4.09 -11.86
CA ALA A 589 9.79 4.14 -12.68
C ALA A 589 9.86 3.02 -13.73
N VAL A 590 8.98 2.00 -13.64
CA VAL A 590 8.98 0.85 -14.55
C VAL A 590 7.91 1.02 -15.62
N PRO A 591 8.26 1.24 -16.89
CA PRO A 591 7.31 1.56 -17.96
C PRO A 591 6.18 0.53 -18.10
N ARG A 592 6.47 -0.76 -18.05
CA ARG A 592 5.45 -1.81 -18.21
C ARG A 592 4.44 -1.86 -17.05
N LEU A 593 4.82 -1.45 -15.84
CA LEU A 593 3.91 -1.37 -14.69
C LEU A 593 2.96 -0.16 -14.78
N MET A 594 3.31 0.86 -15.56
CA MET A 594 2.48 2.03 -15.81
C MET A 594 1.43 1.83 -16.91
N GLN A 595 1.41 0.68 -17.60
CA GLN A 595 0.56 0.48 -18.79
C GLN A 595 -0.85 -0.04 -18.48
N HIS A 596 -1.06 -0.75 -17.38
CA HIS A 596 -2.36 -1.36 -17.05
C HIS A 596 -3.42 -0.30 -16.72
N ILE A 597 -3.14 0.55 -15.74
CA ILE A 597 -3.90 1.77 -15.44
C ILE A 597 -2.88 2.91 -15.44
N ALA A 598 -2.86 3.66 -16.51
CA ALA A 598 -1.79 4.62 -16.81
C ALA A 598 -2.03 6.02 -16.23
N GLU A 599 -3.20 6.26 -15.60
CA GLU A 599 -3.64 7.56 -15.13
C GLU A 599 -4.65 7.42 -13.98
N PRO A 600 -4.90 8.49 -13.21
CA PRO A 600 -5.97 8.50 -12.22
C PRO A 600 -7.31 8.16 -12.88
N VAL A 601 -8.03 7.19 -12.32
CA VAL A 601 -9.34 6.77 -12.81
C VAL A 601 -10.38 6.85 -11.71
N VAL A 602 -11.64 6.97 -12.08
CA VAL A 602 -12.81 6.81 -11.23
C VAL A 602 -13.73 5.77 -11.85
N GLU A 603 -13.95 4.67 -11.13
CA GLU A 603 -14.93 3.65 -11.56
C GLU A 603 -16.31 4.05 -11.06
N VAL A 604 -17.30 4.00 -11.97
CA VAL A 604 -18.68 4.46 -11.78
C VAL A 604 -19.63 3.37 -12.28
N ALA A 605 -20.74 3.14 -11.58
CA ALA A 605 -21.81 2.28 -12.07
C ALA A 605 -22.48 2.90 -13.31
N ALA A 606 -22.98 2.06 -14.23
CA ALA A 606 -23.66 2.53 -15.45
C ALA A 606 -24.84 3.47 -15.16
N GLU A 607 -25.63 3.18 -14.13
CA GLU A 607 -26.76 4.01 -13.68
C GLU A 607 -26.31 5.40 -13.22
N ASP A 608 -25.22 5.47 -12.45
CA ASP A 608 -24.66 6.74 -11.99
C ASP A 608 -24.01 7.50 -13.15
N ALA A 609 -23.31 6.81 -14.06
CA ALA A 609 -22.76 7.44 -15.26
C ALA A 609 -23.86 8.11 -16.10
N GLN A 610 -25.00 7.44 -16.31
CA GLN A 610 -26.15 8.02 -16.98
C GLN A 610 -26.71 9.23 -16.20
N ARG A 611 -26.88 9.08 -14.89
CA ARG A 611 -27.46 10.11 -14.01
C ARG A 611 -26.65 11.40 -14.00
N TYR A 612 -25.32 11.29 -14.01
CA TYR A 612 -24.38 12.42 -13.95
C TYR A 612 -23.79 12.79 -15.31
N HIS A 613 -24.33 12.24 -16.41
CA HIS A 613 -23.90 12.49 -17.79
C HIS A 613 -22.39 12.28 -17.99
N LEU A 614 -21.86 11.19 -17.44
CA LEU A 614 -20.47 10.81 -17.56
C LEU A 614 -20.29 9.88 -18.76
N LEU A 615 -19.22 10.07 -19.51
CA LEU A 615 -18.86 9.25 -20.67
C LEU A 615 -17.60 8.43 -20.37
N GLU A 616 -17.58 7.19 -20.84
CA GLU A 616 -16.42 6.32 -20.77
C GLU A 616 -15.17 7.00 -21.36
N GLY A 617 -14.07 6.99 -20.63
CA GLY A 617 -12.79 7.55 -21.07
C GLY A 617 -12.67 9.08 -20.97
N GLU A 618 -13.73 9.81 -20.65
CA GLU A 618 -13.67 11.26 -20.45
C GLU A 618 -13.23 11.62 -19.03
N LEU A 619 -12.83 12.87 -18.83
CA LEU A 619 -12.39 13.36 -17.51
C LEU A 619 -13.61 13.77 -16.67
N ALA A 620 -13.50 13.51 -15.37
CA ALA A 620 -14.46 13.99 -14.38
C ALA A 620 -13.74 14.65 -13.20
N ARG A 621 -14.43 15.61 -12.56
CA ARG A 621 -14.04 16.18 -11.28
C ARG A 621 -14.82 15.49 -10.16
N VAL A 622 -14.08 14.90 -9.22
CA VAL A 622 -14.65 14.35 -7.98
C VAL A 622 -14.35 15.33 -6.86
N ARG A 623 -15.37 15.69 -6.09
CA ARG A 623 -15.27 16.70 -5.02
C ARG A 623 -15.80 16.16 -3.71
N SER A 624 -15.18 16.55 -2.61
CA SER A 624 -15.66 16.43 -1.24
C SER A 624 -15.56 17.80 -0.54
N PRO A 625 -16.03 17.96 0.69
CA PRO A 625 -15.76 19.17 1.48
C PRO A 625 -14.26 19.49 1.64
N ASN A 626 -13.38 18.47 1.59
CA ASN A 626 -11.93 18.61 1.81
C ASN A 626 -11.15 18.98 0.55
N GLY A 627 -11.68 18.70 -0.66
CA GLY A 627 -10.93 19.00 -1.87
C GLY A 627 -11.51 18.46 -3.17
N VAL A 628 -10.68 18.48 -4.19
CA VAL A 628 -11.02 18.09 -5.56
C VAL A 628 -9.94 17.19 -6.13
N MET A 629 -10.35 16.21 -6.94
CA MET A 629 -9.47 15.48 -7.82
C MET A 629 -10.04 15.40 -9.25
N VAL A 630 -9.16 15.16 -10.21
CA VAL A 630 -9.50 14.90 -11.61
C VAL A 630 -9.11 13.46 -11.95
N ALA A 631 -10.04 12.72 -12.55
CA ALA A 631 -9.83 11.33 -12.92
C ALA A 631 -10.56 11.01 -14.24
N LYS A 632 -10.06 9.99 -14.94
CA LYS A 632 -10.70 9.46 -16.14
C LYS A 632 -11.83 8.51 -15.73
N VAL A 633 -12.99 8.64 -16.33
CA VAL A 633 -14.17 7.81 -16.05
C VAL A 633 -13.98 6.41 -16.62
N ILE A 634 -14.27 5.41 -15.80
CA ILE A 634 -14.45 4.01 -16.19
C ILE A 634 -15.86 3.60 -15.77
N ILE A 635 -16.70 3.21 -16.72
CA ILE A 635 -18.03 2.67 -16.44
C ILE A 635 -17.88 1.18 -16.18
N SER A 636 -18.35 0.71 -15.04
CA SER A 636 -18.13 -0.67 -14.59
C SER A 636 -19.40 -1.31 -14.04
N ASP A 637 -19.77 -2.46 -14.58
CA ASP A 637 -20.87 -3.30 -14.08
C ASP A 637 -20.52 -3.93 -12.71
N GLY A 638 -19.24 -3.94 -12.34
CA GLY A 638 -18.78 -4.40 -11.03
C GLY A 638 -18.94 -3.37 -9.93
N GLN A 639 -19.29 -2.13 -10.26
CA GLN A 639 -19.46 -1.04 -9.31
C GLN A 639 -20.92 -0.94 -8.84
N ARG A 640 -21.12 -0.83 -7.52
CA ARG A 640 -22.45 -0.65 -6.92
C ARG A 640 -22.97 0.76 -7.21
N PRO A 641 -24.22 0.94 -7.65
CA PRO A 641 -24.84 2.27 -7.75
C PRO A 641 -24.80 3.05 -6.43
N GLY A 642 -24.59 4.36 -6.53
CA GLY A 642 -24.42 5.25 -5.38
C GLY A 642 -23.00 5.24 -4.79
N SER A 643 -22.06 4.50 -5.40
CA SER A 643 -20.68 4.44 -4.94
C SER A 643 -19.67 4.57 -6.08
N LEU A 644 -18.51 5.14 -5.76
CA LEU A 644 -17.38 5.33 -6.67
C LEU A 644 -16.15 4.59 -6.14
N PHE A 645 -15.25 4.19 -7.03
CA PHE A 645 -13.94 3.69 -6.66
C PHE A 645 -12.83 4.51 -7.32
N VAL A 646 -11.82 4.89 -6.52
CA VAL A 646 -10.64 5.62 -6.99
C VAL A 646 -9.37 4.94 -6.49
N PRO A 647 -8.38 4.69 -7.35
CA PRO A 647 -7.07 4.18 -6.94
C PRO A 647 -6.29 5.18 -6.07
N MET A 648 -5.60 4.65 -5.05
CA MET A 648 -4.90 5.44 -4.03
C MET A 648 -3.47 5.90 -4.41
N HIS A 649 -2.98 5.55 -5.59
CA HIS A 649 -1.53 5.57 -5.86
C HIS A 649 -0.98 6.91 -6.34
N TRP A 650 -1.78 7.72 -7.04
CA TRP A 650 -1.30 8.94 -7.69
C TRP A 650 -0.93 10.05 -6.71
N ASN A 651 0.12 10.77 -7.08
CA ASN A 651 0.67 11.91 -6.36
C ASN A 651 1.12 12.99 -7.36
N ASN A 652 1.69 14.10 -6.87
CA ASN A 652 2.08 15.23 -7.73
C ASN A 652 3.28 14.95 -8.65
N GLN A 653 3.97 13.80 -8.52
CA GLN A 653 5.00 13.40 -9.48
C GLN A 653 4.41 12.74 -10.73
N PHE A 654 3.18 12.23 -10.65
CA PHE A 654 2.52 11.47 -11.71
C PHE A 654 1.26 12.12 -12.26
N ALA A 655 0.57 12.95 -11.47
CA ALA A 655 -0.59 13.68 -11.95
C ALA A 655 -0.90 14.90 -11.07
N ARG A 656 -1.23 16.03 -11.70
CA ARG A 656 -1.81 17.16 -10.99
C ARG A 656 -3.26 16.86 -10.63
N GLN A 657 -3.65 17.09 -9.40
CA GLN A 657 -4.99 16.80 -8.87
C GLN A 657 -5.38 15.30 -8.97
N GLY A 658 -4.40 14.38 -8.96
CA GLY A 658 -4.66 12.94 -9.01
C GLY A 658 -4.75 12.26 -7.63
N ARG A 659 -4.52 12.99 -6.52
CA ARG A 659 -4.48 12.41 -5.17
C ARG A 659 -5.88 12.24 -4.59
N VAL A 660 -6.27 11.01 -4.31
CA VAL A 660 -7.56 10.72 -3.64
C VAL A 660 -7.59 11.22 -2.20
N ASN A 661 -6.46 11.28 -1.52
CA ASN A 661 -6.36 11.71 -0.13
C ASN A 661 -6.65 13.20 0.08
N ASN A 662 -6.70 13.99 -1.00
CA ASN A 662 -7.25 15.34 -0.96
C ASN A 662 -8.77 15.37 -0.64
N LEU A 663 -9.47 14.27 -0.91
CA LEU A 663 -10.91 14.15 -0.67
C LEU A 663 -11.25 13.63 0.73
N LEU A 664 -10.29 12.97 1.41
CA LEU A 664 -10.52 12.27 2.66
C LEU A 664 -10.53 13.24 3.84
N ALA A 665 -11.51 13.08 4.75
CA ALA A 665 -11.49 13.75 6.04
C ALA A 665 -10.61 13.00 7.05
N ALA A 666 -10.08 13.73 8.04
CA ALA A 666 -9.26 13.16 9.11
C ALA A 666 -10.11 12.48 10.20
N VAL A 667 -11.00 11.55 9.80
CA VAL A 667 -11.84 10.75 10.68
C VAL A 667 -11.12 9.45 11.03
N THR A 668 -11.07 9.07 12.30
CA THR A 668 -10.34 7.89 12.77
C THR A 668 -11.22 6.96 13.60
N ASP A 669 -10.82 5.69 13.63
CA ASP A 669 -11.33 4.71 14.59
C ASP A 669 -10.88 5.09 16.00
N PRO A 670 -11.81 5.17 17.00
CA PRO A 670 -11.50 5.67 18.32
C PRO A 670 -10.55 4.79 19.14
N HIS A 671 -10.45 3.50 18.80
CA HIS A 671 -9.62 2.55 19.53
C HIS A 671 -8.22 2.41 18.91
N SER A 672 -8.13 2.46 17.59
CA SER A 672 -6.88 2.22 16.87
C SER A 672 -6.23 3.48 16.32
N GLY A 673 -6.95 4.60 16.23
CA GLY A 673 -6.47 5.79 15.52
C GLY A 673 -6.30 5.60 14.01
N GLN A 674 -6.82 4.50 13.45
CA GLN A 674 -6.76 4.25 12.02
C GLN A 674 -7.71 5.16 11.27
N PRO A 675 -7.26 5.88 10.21
CA PRO A 675 -8.14 6.75 9.43
C PRO A 675 -9.12 5.97 8.55
N GLU A 676 -10.32 6.51 8.40
CA GLU A 676 -11.33 6.06 7.47
C GLU A 676 -10.98 6.50 6.05
N SER A 677 -10.67 5.55 5.18
CA SER A 677 -10.26 5.81 3.79
C SER A 677 -11.18 5.15 2.77
N LYS A 678 -12.27 4.53 3.23
CA LYS A 678 -13.18 3.73 2.38
C LYS A 678 -14.55 4.35 2.21
N GLN A 679 -14.84 5.42 2.93
CA GLN A 679 -16.18 5.99 2.99
C GLN A 679 -16.08 7.51 3.08
N VAL A 680 -16.26 8.17 1.95
CA VAL A 680 -16.26 9.62 1.86
C VAL A 680 -17.46 10.05 1.01
N ALA A 681 -18.24 10.99 1.51
CA ALA A 681 -19.32 11.58 0.72
C ALA A 681 -18.73 12.51 -0.35
N VAL A 682 -19.08 12.28 -1.59
CA VAL A 682 -18.54 13.01 -2.75
C VAL A 682 -19.61 13.35 -3.77
N ALA A 683 -19.30 14.37 -4.59
CA ALA A 683 -19.99 14.67 -5.84
C ALA A 683 -19.06 14.38 -7.03
N ILE A 684 -19.64 14.01 -8.16
CA ILE A 684 -18.93 13.83 -9.42
C ILE A 684 -19.60 14.66 -10.52
N ALA A 685 -18.82 15.25 -11.40
CA ALA A 685 -19.30 15.96 -12.56
C ALA A 685 -18.34 15.77 -13.74
N ALA A 686 -18.87 15.64 -14.94
CA ALA A 686 -18.08 15.63 -16.16
C ALA A 686 -17.22 16.91 -16.25
N TRP A 687 -15.99 16.77 -16.71
CA TRP A 687 -15.13 17.87 -17.06
C TRP A 687 -14.64 17.71 -18.49
N LEU A 688 -15.17 18.56 -19.36
CA LEU A 688 -14.84 18.59 -20.78
C LEU A 688 -13.84 19.75 -21.01
N PRO A 689 -12.53 19.49 -21.01
CA PRO A 689 -11.54 20.51 -21.28
C PRO A 689 -11.68 21.02 -22.72
N ALA A 690 -11.30 22.29 -22.96
CA ALA A 690 -11.37 22.87 -24.29
C ALA A 690 -10.37 22.24 -25.28
N TRP A 691 -9.33 21.62 -24.75
CA TRP A 691 -8.32 20.88 -25.51
C TRP A 691 -7.66 19.80 -24.66
N LYS A 692 -7.15 18.77 -25.34
CA LYS A 692 -6.26 17.72 -24.79
C LYS A 692 -5.00 17.68 -25.63
N GLY A 693 -3.85 17.30 -25.03
CA GLY A 693 -2.58 17.24 -25.75
C GLY A 693 -1.57 16.30 -25.13
N GLU A 694 -0.63 15.85 -25.96
CA GLU A 694 0.47 14.97 -25.61
C GLU A 694 1.80 15.69 -25.81
N LEU A 695 2.59 15.78 -24.75
CA LEU A 695 3.89 16.45 -24.69
C LEU A 695 5.00 15.44 -24.49
N PHE A 696 6.00 15.47 -25.36
CA PHE A 696 7.24 14.71 -25.21
C PHE A 696 8.40 15.69 -25.10
N SER A 697 9.31 15.46 -24.16
CA SER A 697 10.45 16.37 -23.97
C SER A 697 11.66 15.65 -23.36
N ARG A 698 12.87 16.04 -23.82
CA ARG A 698 14.13 15.60 -23.18
C ARG A 698 14.37 16.28 -21.83
N GLN A 699 13.81 17.44 -21.61
CA GLN A 699 13.98 18.23 -20.40
C GLN A 699 12.65 18.43 -19.67
N PRO A 700 12.66 18.65 -18.36
CA PRO A 700 11.48 19.05 -17.62
C PRO A 700 10.89 20.35 -18.20
N VAL A 701 9.58 20.35 -18.43
CA VAL A 701 8.84 21.52 -18.94
C VAL A 701 8.02 22.14 -17.80
N PRO A 702 8.09 23.46 -17.57
CA PRO A 702 7.30 24.12 -16.53
C PRO A 702 5.83 24.20 -16.96
N ILE A 703 5.01 23.30 -16.44
CA ILE A 703 3.58 23.24 -16.78
C ILE A 703 2.79 24.27 -15.95
N PRO A 704 2.06 25.22 -16.58
CA PRO A 704 1.24 26.21 -15.90
C PRO A 704 0.29 25.59 -14.87
N ALA A 705 0.07 26.29 -13.74
CA ALA A 705 -0.76 25.81 -12.65
C ALA A 705 -2.24 25.59 -13.06
N SER A 706 -2.70 26.28 -14.09
CA SER A 706 -4.06 26.16 -14.64
C SER A 706 -4.32 24.89 -15.43
N LEU A 707 -3.26 24.18 -15.85
CA LEU A 707 -3.40 22.98 -16.66
C LEU A 707 -3.40 21.72 -15.81
N HIS A 708 -4.29 20.80 -16.14
CA HIS A 708 -4.21 19.42 -15.66
C HIS A 708 -3.15 18.68 -16.47
N TRP A 709 -2.38 17.82 -15.81
CA TRP A 709 -1.42 16.96 -16.47
C TRP A 709 -1.28 15.61 -15.75
N ARG A 710 -0.92 14.61 -16.52
CA ARG A 710 -0.57 13.28 -16.05
C ARG A 710 0.66 12.76 -16.78
N ARG A 711 1.55 12.09 -16.02
CA ARG A 711 2.77 11.50 -16.58
C ARG A 711 2.47 10.14 -17.17
N ARG A 712 2.96 9.91 -18.37
CA ARG A 712 2.93 8.61 -19.05
C ARG A 712 4.27 7.91 -18.91
N ALA A 713 4.28 6.58 -19.04
CA ALA A 713 5.50 5.82 -19.10
C ALA A 713 6.25 6.10 -20.41
N ALA A 714 7.50 6.54 -20.29
CA ALA A 714 8.42 6.70 -21.41
C ALA A 714 9.85 6.51 -20.92
N GLU A 715 10.71 5.96 -21.76
CA GLU A 715 12.09 5.66 -21.42
C GLU A 715 13.01 6.79 -21.93
N GLY A 716 13.77 7.40 -20.99
CA GLY A 716 14.75 8.44 -21.31
C GLY A 716 14.19 9.81 -21.71
N ILE A 717 12.87 9.98 -21.74
CA ILE A 717 12.18 11.25 -22.04
C ILE A 717 11.00 11.46 -21.08
N THR A 718 10.56 12.69 -20.96
CA THR A 718 9.31 13.03 -20.27
C THR A 718 8.15 12.94 -21.27
N HIS A 719 7.12 12.17 -20.96
CA HIS A 719 5.86 12.12 -21.68
C HIS A 719 4.72 12.53 -20.75
N LEU A 720 3.99 13.59 -21.11
CA LEU A 720 2.86 14.11 -20.34
C LEU A 720 1.62 14.22 -21.23
N SER A 721 0.49 13.75 -20.75
CA SER A 721 -0.81 14.13 -21.30
C SER A 721 -1.31 15.36 -20.54
N LEU A 722 -1.77 16.38 -21.25
CA LEU A 722 -2.26 17.62 -20.69
C LEU A 722 -3.70 17.89 -21.12
N ALA A 723 -4.41 18.65 -20.29
CA ALA A 723 -5.75 19.12 -20.61
C ALA A 723 -5.99 20.50 -19.97
N GLY A 724 -6.77 21.35 -20.66
CA GLY A 724 -7.04 22.69 -20.17
C GLY A 724 -8.35 23.27 -20.68
N ASP A 725 -8.92 24.17 -19.87
CA ASP A 725 -10.16 24.89 -20.22
C ASP A 725 -9.87 26.09 -21.14
N LEU A 726 -8.65 26.60 -21.08
CA LEU A 726 -8.20 27.73 -21.90
C LEU A 726 -7.30 27.23 -23.04
N ARG A 727 -7.55 27.72 -24.26
CA ARG A 727 -6.69 27.44 -25.43
C ARG A 727 -5.41 28.31 -25.38
N SER A 728 -4.68 28.25 -24.28
CA SER A 728 -3.39 28.94 -24.20
C SER A 728 -2.32 28.09 -24.88
N ARG A 729 -1.72 28.63 -25.93
CA ARG A 729 -0.60 28.02 -26.68
C ARG A 729 0.71 28.74 -26.41
N GLY A 730 0.63 29.98 -25.90
CA GLY A 730 1.77 30.86 -25.76
C GLY A 730 2.87 30.34 -24.87
N TRP A 731 2.51 29.80 -23.72
CA TRP A 731 3.46 29.35 -22.71
C TRP A 731 4.52 28.36 -23.24
N LEU A 732 4.12 27.43 -24.11
CA LEU A 732 5.03 26.43 -24.65
C LEU A 732 5.94 27.02 -25.73
N VAL A 733 5.41 27.91 -26.57
CA VAL A 733 6.18 28.66 -27.57
C VAL A 733 7.19 29.56 -26.87
N ASP A 734 6.74 30.35 -25.89
CA ASP A 734 7.58 31.23 -25.10
C ASP A 734 8.71 30.45 -24.41
N TRP A 735 8.40 29.29 -23.83
CA TRP A 735 9.41 28.45 -23.21
C TRP A 735 10.44 27.91 -24.21
N CYS A 736 10.00 27.39 -25.38
CA CYS A 736 10.90 26.95 -26.44
C CYS A 736 11.79 28.09 -26.98
N GLN A 737 11.24 29.31 -27.08
CA GLN A 737 12.02 30.51 -27.47
C GLN A 737 13.10 30.86 -26.43
N LEU A 738 12.75 30.78 -25.14
CA LEU A 738 13.71 31.02 -24.07
C LEU A 738 14.85 29.98 -24.06
N GLN A 739 14.59 28.75 -24.52
CA GLN A 739 15.63 27.71 -24.69
C GLN A 739 16.46 27.92 -25.98
N GLY A 740 16.08 28.86 -26.89
CA GLY A 740 16.75 29.05 -28.15
C GLY A 740 16.50 27.93 -29.17
N TRP A 741 15.42 27.17 -29.04
CA TRP A 741 15.13 26.07 -29.92
C TRP A 741 14.46 26.46 -31.22
N GLN A 742 14.83 25.83 -32.35
CA GLN A 742 14.16 26.00 -33.63
C GLN A 742 12.82 25.26 -33.61
N MET A 743 11.74 25.93 -33.96
CA MET A 743 10.39 25.39 -33.91
C MET A 743 9.80 25.18 -35.30
N GLN A 744 9.06 24.08 -35.43
CA GLN A 744 8.14 23.78 -36.53
C GLN A 744 6.75 23.60 -35.98
N THR A 745 5.76 24.27 -36.57
CA THR A 745 4.37 24.19 -36.13
C THR A 745 3.46 23.85 -37.30
N ALA A 746 2.39 23.09 -37.00
CA ALA A 746 1.28 22.88 -37.90
C ALA A 746 -0.01 22.97 -37.11
N GLY A 747 -1.07 23.50 -37.72
CA GLY A 747 -2.37 23.57 -37.02
C GLY A 747 -3.45 24.24 -37.85
N GLY A 748 -4.67 24.00 -37.45
CA GLY A 748 -5.92 24.50 -38.03
C GLY A 748 -7.11 23.74 -37.46
N GLY A 749 -8.30 24.32 -37.39
CA GLY A 749 -9.53 23.64 -36.98
C GLY A 749 -9.56 23.12 -35.52
N GLY A 750 -8.68 23.60 -34.63
CA GLY A 750 -8.56 23.13 -33.27
C GLY A 750 -7.29 22.31 -32.99
N VAL A 751 -6.73 21.66 -33.99
CA VAL A 751 -5.46 20.95 -33.94
C VAL A 751 -4.29 21.91 -33.86
N TRP A 752 -3.31 21.61 -33.01
CA TRP A 752 -2.04 22.36 -33.00
C TRP A 752 -0.90 21.47 -32.56
N ASN A 753 0.08 21.34 -33.44
CA ASN A 753 1.26 20.51 -33.27
C ASN A 753 2.54 21.36 -33.34
N LEU A 754 3.55 21.00 -32.54
CA LEU A 754 4.83 21.69 -32.47
C LEU A 754 5.96 20.66 -32.32
N LEU A 755 7.02 20.82 -33.06
CA LEU A 755 8.31 20.17 -32.83
C LEU A 755 9.38 21.24 -32.58
N ALA A 756 10.21 21.02 -31.57
CA ALA A 756 11.32 21.92 -31.26
C ALA A 756 12.66 21.16 -31.34
N TRP A 757 13.64 21.81 -31.95
CA TRP A 757 14.94 21.22 -32.32
C TRP A 757 16.10 22.06 -31.78
N GLN A 758 17.18 21.41 -31.39
CA GLN A 758 18.47 22.01 -31.08
C GLN A 758 19.59 21.17 -31.70
N ASP A 759 20.46 21.78 -32.51
CA ASP A 759 21.61 21.13 -33.18
C ASP A 759 21.25 19.83 -33.91
N GLY A 760 20.05 19.80 -34.53
CA GLY A 760 19.54 18.63 -35.24
C GLY A 760 18.87 17.56 -34.37
N GLU A 761 18.91 17.70 -33.05
CA GLU A 761 18.23 16.83 -32.09
C GLU A 761 16.81 17.31 -31.80
N LEU A 762 15.88 16.35 -31.68
CA LEU A 762 14.51 16.61 -31.25
C LEU A 762 14.48 16.82 -29.73
N MET A 763 14.16 18.05 -29.31
CA MET A 763 14.11 18.41 -27.89
C MET A 763 12.72 18.30 -27.30
N LEU A 764 11.70 18.66 -28.11
CA LEU A 764 10.30 18.63 -27.69
C LEU A 764 9.38 18.32 -28.87
N GLY A 765 8.31 17.55 -28.57
CA GLY A 765 7.17 17.33 -29.47
C GLY A 765 5.87 17.54 -28.73
N TRP A 766 4.93 18.23 -29.35
CA TRP A 766 3.61 18.52 -28.82
C TRP A 766 2.53 18.30 -29.89
N TRP A 767 1.48 17.60 -29.49
CA TRP A 767 0.30 17.35 -30.33
C TRP A 767 -0.94 17.62 -29.51
N SER A 768 -1.87 18.43 -30.01
CA SER A 768 -3.11 18.76 -29.31
C SER A 768 -4.31 18.84 -30.23
N ASP A 769 -5.47 18.48 -29.69
CA ASP A 769 -6.76 18.57 -30.36
C ASP A 769 -7.86 18.91 -29.33
N ALA A 770 -9.07 19.17 -29.77
CA ALA A 770 -10.27 19.28 -28.95
C ALA A 770 -10.61 17.95 -28.26
N GLN A 771 -10.32 16.83 -28.92
CA GLN A 771 -10.37 15.49 -28.38
C GLN A 771 -8.96 14.98 -28.04
N GLU A 772 -8.85 13.80 -27.43
CA GLU A 772 -7.54 13.18 -27.19
C GLU A 772 -6.81 12.97 -28.53
N PRO A 773 -5.61 13.55 -28.76
CA PRO A 773 -4.94 13.46 -30.04
C PRO A 773 -4.54 12.01 -30.32
N VAL A 774 -4.84 11.55 -31.54
CA VAL A 774 -4.44 10.21 -31.98
C VAL A 774 -3.01 10.27 -32.50
N ILE A 775 -2.06 9.77 -31.70
CA ILE A 775 -0.63 9.78 -32.02
C ILE A 775 -0.03 8.37 -31.86
N ASP A 776 1.08 8.11 -32.53
CA ASP A 776 1.91 6.92 -32.32
C ASP A 776 3.03 7.24 -31.31
N ALA A 777 2.70 7.13 -30.02
CA ALA A 777 3.58 7.49 -28.92
C ALA A 777 4.88 6.64 -28.89
N GLU A 778 4.83 5.39 -29.33
CA GLU A 778 6.01 4.52 -29.39
C GLU A 778 6.95 4.97 -30.49
N TRP A 779 6.43 5.23 -31.68
CA TRP A 779 7.22 5.75 -32.77
C TRP A 779 7.79 7.16 -32.49
N ILE A 780 7.01 8.03 -31.86
CA ILE A 780 7.50 9.35 -31.42
C ILE A 780 8.66 9.18 -30.43
N SER A 781 8.55 8.27 -29.47
CA SER A 781 9.62 7.99 -28.49
C SER A 781 10.89 7.49 -29.17
N VAL A 782 10.77 6.72 -30.26
CA VAL A 782 11.92 6.29 -31.08
C VAL A 782 12.56 7.50 -31.80
N ALA A 783 11.75 8.46 -32.28
CA ALA A 783 12.27 9.65 -32.94
C ALA A 783 13.14 10.56 -32.02
N PHE A 784 12.97 10.50 -30.73
CA PHE A 784 13.86 11.16 -29.76
C PHE A 784 15.24 10.47 -29.66
N ARG A 785 15.33 9.17 -29.95
CA ARG A 785 16.60 8.42 -29.96
C ARG A 785 17.27 8.44 -31.32
N ALA A 786 16.50 8.43 -32.39
CA ALA A 786 16.96 8.47 -33.79
C ALA A 786 16.14 9.53 -34.56
N PRO A 787 16.54 10.80 -34.45
CA PRO A 787 15.76 11.90 -35.04
C PRO A 787 15.74 11.84 -36.57
N PRO A 788 14.62 12.29 -37.20
CA PRO A 788 14.48 12.31 -38.64
C PRO A 788 15.52 13.27 -39.28
N VAL A 789 16.20 12.77 -40.32
CA VAL A 789 17.33 13.43 -40.94
C VAL A 789 16.95 14.44 -42.04
N ASN A 790 15.72 14.38 -42.54
CA ASN A 790 15.28 15.28 -43.63
C ASN A 790 13.92 15.95 -43.38
N ALA A 791 13.61 16.97 -44.13
CA ALA A 791 12.40 17.78 -43.96
C ALA A 791 11.10 16.96 -44.13
N ALA A 792 11.06 15.98 -45.03
CA ALA A 792 9.88 15.16 -45.30
C ALA A 792 9.58 14.28 -44.06
N GLN A 793 10.59 13.66 -43.47
CA GLN A 793 10.43 12.87 -42.27
C GLN A 793 10.01 13.72 -41.05
N ARG A 794 10.54 14.94 -40.93
CA ARG A 794 10.14 15.91 -39.90
C ARG A 794 8.69 16.32 -40.07
N HIS A 795 8.22 16.50 -41.30
CA HIS A 795 6.83 16.81 -41.60
C HIS A 795 5.88 15.66 -41.20
N VAL A 796 6.29 14.42 -41.51
CA VAL A 796 5.54 13.23 -41.05
C VAL A 796 5.51 13.16 -39.51
N LEU A 797 6.63 13.41 -38.83
CA LEU A 797 6.68 13.42 -37.37
C LEU A 797 5.75 14.50 -36.77
N LEU A 798 5.65 15.65 -37.42
CA LEU A 798 4.75 16.73 -37.00
C LEU A 798 3.28 16.32 -37.06
N SER A 799 2.91 15.34 -37.90
CA SER A 799 1.56 14.75 -37.90
C SER A 799 1.27 13.86 -36.70
N GLY A 800 2.30 13.41 -35.97
CA GLY A 800 2.19 12.47 -34.87
C GLY A 800 1.96 11.01 -35.28
N ARG A 801 1.92 10.69 -36.58
CA ARG A 801 1.56 9.38 -37.14
C ARG A 801 2.58 8.90 -38.15
N LYS A 802 3.02 7.65 -38.03
CA LYS A 802 4.02 7.06 -38.93
C LYS A 802 3.54 6.86 -40.39
N GLY A 803 2.25 6.97 -40.63
CA GLY A 803 1.57 6.66 -41.89
C GLY A 803 0.78 5.37 -41.81
N GLY A 804 -0.44 5.38 -42.39
CA GLY A 804 -1.43 4.33 -42.25
C GLY A 804 -2.40 4.57 -41.07
N GLU A 805 -3.42 3.74 -40.95
CA GLU A 805 -4.32 3.78 -39.79
C GLU A 805 -3.60 3.36 -38.53
N THR A 806 -3.42 4.29 -37.60
CA THR A 806 -2.96 4.00 -36.24
C THR A 806 -4.14 3.39 -35.48
N ILE A 807 -4.18 2.09 -35.38
CA ILE A 807 -5.26 1.41 -34.69
C ILE A 807 -4.92 1.36 -33.21
N PRO A 808 -5.72 1.94 -32.30
CA PRO A 808 -5.47 1.94 -30.88
C PRO A 808 -5.29 0.51 -30.34
N ARG A 809 -4.24 0.29 -29.56
CA ARG A 809 -3.88 -1.01 -28.97
C ARG A 809 -4.90 -1.46 -27.91
N GLY A 810 -5.76 -0.54 -27.45
CA GLY A 810 -6.62 -0.74 -26.31
C GLY A 810 -5.86 -0.74 -24.98
N ARG A 811 -6.58 -1.00 -23.90
CA ARG A 811 -6.03 -1.09 -22.54
C ARG A 811 -5.05 -2.25 -22.47
N THR A 812 -3.89 -2.07 -21.80
CA THR A 812 -2.95 -3.16 -21.58
C THR A 812 -3.48 -4.12 -20.52
N ILE A 813 -3.69 -5.36 -20.87
CA ILE A 813 -4.18 -6.42 -19.97
C ILE A 813 -3.00 -7.20 -19.37
N CYS A 814 -2.05 -7.62 -20.19
CA CYS A 814 -0.85 -8.32 -19.71
C CYS A 814 0.37 -7.41 -19.74
N SER A 815 0.75 -6.88 -18.59
CA SER A 815 1.93 -5.99 -18.44
C SER A 815 3.26 -6.73 -18.60
N CYS A 816 3.32 -8.05 -18.34
CA CYS A 816 4.54 -8.84 -18.53
C CYS A 816 4.99 -8.91 -20.01
N PHE A 817 4.05 -8.97 -20.92
CA PHE A 817 4.29 -9.11 -22.36
C PHE A 817 3.68 -7.96 -23.16
N SER A 818 3.24 -6.89 -22.49
CA SER A 818 2.63 -5.69 -23.09
C SER A 818 1.49 -6.03 -24.08
N VAL A 819 0.62 -6.99 -23.74
CA VAL A 819 -0.51 -7.41 -24.57
C VAL A 819 -1.75 -6.58 -24.26
N GLY A 820 -2.28 -5.89 -25.28
CA GLY A 820 -3.47 -5.05 -25.16
C GLY A 820 -4.77 -5.84 -25.39
N GLU A 821 -5.87 -5.26 -24.93
CA GLU A 821 -7.22 -5.80 -24.98
C GLU A 821 -7.65 -6.16 -26.39
N ARG A 822 -7.32 -5.33 -27.37
CA ARG A 822 -7.64 -5.58 -28.77
C ARG A 822 -7.02 -6.85 -29.31
N ALA A 823 -5.71 -7.06 -29.09
CA ALA A 823 -5.03 -8.27 -29.56
C ALA A 823 -5.62 -9.53 -28.90
N ILE A 824 -6.12 -9.41 -27.67
CA ILE A 824 -6.79 -10.49 -26.95
C ILE A 824 -8.15 -10.75 -27.57
N SER A 825 -8.97 -9.71 -27.82
CA SER A 825 -10.29 -9.82 -28.45
C SER A 825 -10.20 -10.40 -29.86
N GLU A 826 -9.23 -9.94 -30.66
CA GLU A 826 -8.94 -10.51 -31.97
C GLU A 826 -8.55 -12.01 -31.90
N ALA A 827 -7.76 -12.38 -30.89
CA ALA A 827 -7.40 -13.78 -30.68
C ALA A 827 -8.60 -14.63 -30.24
N ILE A 828 -9.52 -14.09 -29.45
CA ILE A 828 -10.77 -14.74 -29.03
C ILE A 828 -11.67 -14.99 -30.24
N ILE A 829 -11.92 -13.95 -31.05
CA ILE A 829 -12.70 -14.05 -32.31
C ILE A 829 -12.08 -15.10 -33.25
N ASN A 830 -10.76 -15.21 -33.28
CA ASN A 830 -10.03 -16.19 -34.08
C ASN A 830 -9.86 -17.57 -33.40
N GLY A 831 -10.70 -17.91 -32.40
CA GLY A 831 -10.84 -19.27 -31.85
C GLY A 831 -10.03 -19.55 -30.57
N CYS A 832 -9.46 -18.54 -29.92
CA CYS A 832 -8.78 -18.74 -28.61
C CYS A 832 -9.82 -18.59 -27.46
N HIS A 833 -10.57 -19.64 -27.15
CA HIS A 833 -11.68 -19.59 -26.19
C HIS A 833 -11.31 -19.98 -24.76
N THR A 834 -10.03 -20.05 -24.43
CA THR A 834 -9.55 -20.32 -23.06
C THR A 834 -8.32 -19.47 -22.72
N PRO A 835 -8.09 -19.16 -21.43
CA PRO A 835 -6.86 -18.46 -21.01
C PRO A 835 -5.58 -19.20 -21.44
N ALA A 836 -5.61 -20.53 -21.48
CA ALA A 836 -4.47 -21.34 -21.93
C ALA A 836 -4.18 -21.15 -23.44
N ALA A 837 -5.23 -21.11 -24.27
CA ALA A 837 -5.10 -20.85 -25.71
C ALA A 837 -4.58 -19.42 -25.98
N LEU A 838 -5.06 -18.42 -25.24
CA LEU A 838 -4.55 -17.05 -25.27
C LEU A 838 -3.09 -17.00 -24.84
N GLY A 839 -2.73 -17.75 -23.80
CA GLY A 839 -1.35 -17.89 -23.32
C GLY A 839 -0.41 -18.50 -24.36
N ALA A 840 -0.84 -19.54 -25.04
CA ALA A 840 -0.07 -20.18 -26.12
C ALA A 840 0.17 -19.23 -27.31
N LYS A 841 -0.82 -18.40 -27.66
CA LYS A 841 -0.75 -17.49 -28.81
C LYS A 841 -0.06 -16.14 -28.48
N LEU A 842 -0.39 -15.55 -27.34
CA LEU A 842 0.00 -14.18 -26.98
C LEU A 842 0.93 -14.12 -25.75
N LYS A 843 1.26 -15.24 -25.14
CA LYS A 843 2.00 -15.37 -23.87
C LYS A 843 1.33 -14.74 -22.65
N CYS A 844 0.14 -14.12 -22.78
CA CYS A 844 -0.57 -13.55 -21.64
C CYS A 844 -1.00 -14.63 -20.65
N GLY A 845 -0.90 -14.35 -19.35
CA GLY A 845 -1.19 -15.30 -18.28
C GLY A 845 -0.10 -16.34 -17.98
N THR A 846 0.95 -16.45 -18.80
CA THR A 846 1.97 -17.51 -18.68
C THR A 846 3.14 -17.18 -17.75
N ASN A 847 3.35 -15.92 -17.39
CA ASN A 847 4.43 -15.50 -16.49
C ASN A 847 3.91 -15.34 -15.05
N CYS A 848 3.38 -14.18 -14.70
CA CYS A 848 2.94 -13.89 -13.33
C CYS A 848 1.48 -14.27 -13.04
N GLY A 849 0.68 -14.60 -14.05
CA GLY A 849 -0.72 -14.96 -13.95
C GLY A 849 -1.68 -13.85 -13.47
N SER A 850 -1.19 -12.64 -13.16
CA SER A 850 -2.01 -11.54 -12.60
C SER A 850 -3.12 -11.05 -13.53
N CYS A 851 -3.00 -11.27 -14.83
CA CYS A 851 -4.01 -10.90 -15.83
C CYS A 851 -5.09 -11.98 -16.06
N ILE A 852 -4.98 -13.17 -15.48
CA ILE A 852 -5.91 -14.27 -15.74
C ILE A 852 -7.37 -13.92 -15.43
N PRO A 853 -7.72 -13.23 -14.34
CA PRO A 853 -9.10 -12.82 -14.10
C PRO A 853 -9.67 -11.92 -15.21
N GLU A 854 -8.87 -10.99 -15.72
CA GLU A 854 -9.27 -10.08 -16.81
C GLU A 854 -9.36 -10.81 -18.16
N LEU A 855 -8.49 -11.80 -18.42
CA LEU A 855 -8.61 -12.65 -19.61
C LEU A 855 -9.91 -13.46 -19.60
N LYS A 856 -10.34 -13.96 -18.45
CA LYS A 856 -11.60 -14.67 -18.31
C LYS A 856 -12.81 -13.74 -18.50
N ALA A 857 -12.75 -12.51 -17.99
CA ALA A 857 -13.80 -11.52 -18.21
C ALA A 857 -13.95 -11.20 -19.71
N LEU A 858 -12.84 -10.93 -20.42
CA LEU A 858 -12.85 -10.69 -21.86
C LEU A 858 -13.35 -11.90 -22.68
N LEU A 859 -13.02 -13.11 -22.26
CA LEU A 859 -13.56 -14.32 -22.88
C LEU A 859 -15.08 -14.40 -22.72
N ALA A 860 -15.60 -14.13 -21.51
CA ALA A 860 -17.05 -14.14 -21.25
C ALA A 860 -17.78 -13.06 -22.06
N GLU A 861 -17.25 -11.84 -22.12
CA GLU A 861 -17.83 -10.73 -22.90
C GLU A 861 -17.89 -11.02 -24.40
N ASN A 862 -16.79 -11.49 -24.98
CA ASN A 862 -16.70 -11.75 -26.43
C ASN A 862 -17.48 -13.00 -26.86
N LEU A 863 -17.60 -14.01 -25.99
CA LEU A 863 -18.38 -15.22 -26.30
C LEU A 863 -19.88 -15.03 -26.15
N THR A 864 -20.32 -14.04 -25.36
CA THR A 864 -21.76 -13.66 -25.26
C THR A 864 -22.21 -12.77 -26.42
N GLN A 865 -21.29 -12.13 -27.14
CA GLN A 865 -21.61 -11.29 -28.31
C GLN A 865 -21.52 -12.05 -29.66
N ALA A 866 -20.98 -13.25 -29.69
CA ALA A 866 -20.91 -14.14 -30.82
C ALA A 866 -22.05 -15.18 -30.79
#